data_5d8f1ecd5e6faaad06cd72e00f5b25cc
#
_entry.id   5d8f1ecd5e6faaad06cd72e00f5b25cc
#
_cell.length_a   1.000
_cell.length_b   1.000
_cell.length_c   1.000
_cell.angle_alpha   90.00
_cell.angle_beta   90.00
_cell.angle_gamma   90.00
#
_symmetry.space_group_name_H-M   'P 1'
#
loop_
_entity.id
_entity.type
_entity.pdbx_description
1 polymer ?
#
loop_
_entity_poly.entity_id
_entity_poly.type
_entity_poly.pdbx_seq_one_letter_code
_entity_poly.pdbx_strand_id
1 'polypeptide(L)'
;MDYKETLLMPKTDFPMRGGLPNKEPQIQEKWDAEDQYHKALEKNKGNETFILHDGPPYANGNLHMGHALNKILKDFIVRYKTMQGFYAPYVPGWDTHGLPIEQALTKKGVDRKKMSTAEFREKCKEFALEQIELQKKDFRRLGVRGDFNDPYITLKPEYEAAQIRIFGEMADKGLIYKGKKPVYWSPSSESSLAEAEIEYHDKRSASIYVAFDVKDDKGVVDADAKFIIWTTTPWTIPSNVAITVHPELKYGQYNVNGEKYIIAEALSDAVAEALDWDKASIKLEKEYTGKELEYVVAQHPFLDRESLVINGDHVTTDAGTGCVHTAPGHGEDDYIVGQKYELPVISPIDDKGVFTEEGGQFEGMFYDKANKAVTDLLTEKGALLKLDFITHSYPHDWRTKKPVIFRATPQWFASISKVRQDILDAIENTNFKVNWGKTRIYNMVRDRGEWVISRQRVWGVPLPVFYAENGEIIMTKETVNHVADLFAEHGSNIWFEREAKDLLPEGFTHPGSPNGTFTKETDIMDVWFDSGSSHRGVLETRPELSFPADMYLEGSDQYRGWFNSSITTSVATRGVSPYKFLLSHGFVMDGEGKKMSKSLGNVIVPDQVVKQKGADIARLWVSSTDYLADVRISDEILKQTSDVYRKIRNTLRFMLGNINDFNPDTDSIPESELLEVDRYLLNRLREFTASTINNYENFDYLNIYQEVQNFINVELSNFYLDYGKDILYIEQRDSHIRRSMQTVLYQILVDMTKLLAPILVHTAEEVWSHTPHVKEESVHLADMPKVVEVDQALLDKWRTFMNLRDDVNRALETARNEKVIGKSLEAKVTIASNDKFNASEFLTSFYALHQLFIVSQVKVVDKLDDQATAYEHGDIVIEHADGEKCERCWNYSEDLGAVDELTHLCPRCQQVVKSLV
;
A
#
# COMPACT_ATOMS: atom_id res chain seq x y z
N MET A 1 -23.89 22.94 -55.49
CA MET A 1 -23.08 21.96 -54.78
C MET A 1 -23.13 22.34 -53.30
N ASP A 2 -23.46 21.40 -52.42
CA ASP A 2 -23.34 21.68 -51.00
C ASP A 2 -21.85 21.47 -50.64
N TYR A 3 -21.16 22.55 -50.33
CA TYR A 3 -19.73 22.52 -50.03
C TYR A 3 -19.39 21.69 -48.74
N LYS A 4 -20.39 21.39 -47.92
CA LYS A 4 -20.20 20.51 -46.75
C LYS A 4 -19.80 19.10 -47.14
N GLU A 5 -20.26 18.62 -48.27
CA GLU A 5 -19.92 17.31 -48.81
C GLU A 5 -18.48 17.21 -49.30
N THR A 6 -17.80 18.34 -49.49
CA THR A 6 -16.41 18.40 -49.92
C THR A 6 -15.41 18.44 -48.75
N LEU A 7 -15.88 18.56 -47.53
CA LEU A 7 -15.05 18.59 -46.31
C LEU A 7 -14.60 17.20 -45.92
N LEU A 8 -13.37 17.07 -45.48
CA LEU A 8 -12.79 15.82 -45.03
C LEU A 8 -13.06 15.65 -43.50
N MET A 9 -14.33 15.39 -43.17
CA MET A 9 -14.75 15.25 -41.79
C MET A 9 -14.18 13.95 -41.16
N PRO A 10 -13.93 13.94 -39.85
CA PRO A 10 -13.40 12.76 -39.16
C PRO A 10 -14.37 11.58 -39.25
N LYS A 11 -13.82 10.38 -39.46
CA LYS A 11 -14.56 9.13 -39.53
C LYS A 11 -13.86 8.05 -38.69
N THR A 12 -14.58 7.47 -37.77
CA THR A 12 -14.09 6.33 -36.99
C THR A 12 -15.27 5.52 -36.44
N ASP A 13 -15.12 4.21 -36.36
CA ASP A 13 -16.06 3.32 -35.69
C ASP A 13 -15.83 3.29 -34.17
N PHE A 14 -14.78 3.95 -33.69
CA PHE A 14 -14.51 4.04 -32.26
C PHE A 14 -15.64 4.82 -31.56
N PRO A 15 -16.35 4.20 -30.60
CA PRO A 15 -17.52 4.81 -29.99
C PRO A 15 -17.17 6.04 -29.14
N MET A 16 -18.01 7.05 -29.21
CA MET A 16 -17.90 8.26 -28.37
C MET A 16 -18.02 7.90 -26.87
N ARG A 17 -18.98 7.06 -26.52
CA ARG A 17 -19.21 6.63 -25.16
C ARG A 17 -18.34 5.44 -24.83
N GLY A 18 -17.71 5.46 -23.64
CA GLY A 18 -16.86 4.37 -23.17
C GLY A 18 -17.61 3.06 -23.03
N GLY A 19 -18.75 3.07 -22.38
CA GLY A 19 -19.53 1.85 -22.12
C GLY A 19 -18.72 0.80 -21.36
N LEU A 20 -17.79 1.23 -20.52
CA LEU A 20 -16.78 0.40 -19.87
C LEU A 20 -17.35 -0.80 -19.11
N PRO A 21 -18.42 -0.68 -18.29
CA PRO A 21 -18.97 -1.83 -17.57
C PRO A 21 -19.37 -3.01 -18.48
N ASN A 22 -19.78 -2.74 -19.71
CA ASN A 22 -20.20 -3.75 -20.67
C ASN A 22 -19.08 -4.21 -21.61
N LYS A 23 -18.16 -3.29 -21.98
CA LYS A 23 -17.08 -3.60 -22.93
C LYS A 23 -15.89 -4.29 -22.28
N GLU A 24 -15.52 -3.89 -21.07
CA GLU A 24 -14.36 -4.45 -20.39
C GLU A 24 -14.41 -5.98 -20.25
N PRO A 25 -15.55 -6.59 -19.85
CA PRO A 25 -15.65 -8.04 -19.82
C PRO A 25 -15.38 -8.72 -21.18
N GLN A 26 -15.84 -8.14 -22.27
CA GLN A 26 -15.61 -8.68 -23.63
C GLN A 26 -14.12 -8.62 -24.01
N ILE A 27 -13.44 -7.54 -23.64
CA ILE A 27 -12.00 -7.39 -23.87
C ILE A 27 -11.23 -8.42 -23.02
N GLN A 28 -11.63 -8.62 -21.78
CA GLN A 28 -11.02 -9.59 -20.87
C GLN A 28 -11.21 -11.02 -21.37
N GLU A 29 -12.40 -11.37 -21.86
CA GLU A 29 -12.66 -12.69 -22.47
C GLU A 29 -11.75 -12.93 -23.68
N LYS A 30 -11.54 -11.92 -24.51
CA LYS A 30 -10.63 -12.00 -25.65
C LYS A 30 -9.19 -12.26 -25.18
N TRP A 31 -8.72 -11.51 -24.17
CA TRP A 31 -7.38 -11.70 -23.60
C TRP A 31 -7.19 -13.12 -23.06
N ASP A 32 -8.20 -13.67 -22.40
CA ASP A 32 -8.16 -15.03 -21.86
C ASP A 32 -8.14 -16.08 -22.98
N ALA A 33 -8.99 -15.91 -24.01
CA ALA A 33 -9.05 -16.82 -25.15
C ALA A 33 -7.75 -16.82 -25.97
N GLU A 34 -7.07 -15.69 -26.06
CA GLU A 34 -5.82 -15.52 -26.77
C GLU A 34 -4.58 -15.81 -25.89
N ASP A 35 -4.77 -16.09 -24.61
CA ASP A 35 -3.69 -16.30 -23.62
C ASP A 35 -2.65 -15.17 -23.63
N GLN A 36 -3.13 -13.93 -23.53
CA GLN A 36 -2.30 -12.73 -23.66
C GLN A 36 -1.17 -12.69 -22.63
N TYR A 37 -1.42 -13.14 -21.39
CA TYR A 37 -0.41 -13.15 -20.35
C TYR A 37 0.84 -13.96 -20.75
N HIS A 38 0.65 -15.21 -21.22
CA HIS A 38 1.77 -16.04 -21.64
C HIS A 38 2.42 -15.58 -22.95
N LYS A 39 1.64 -14.98 -23.86
CA LYS A 39 2.20 -14.34 -25.06
C LYS A 39 3.15 -13.20 -24.71
N ALA A 40 2.78 -12.38 -23.75
CA ALA A 40 3.63 -11.28 -23.28
C ALA A 40 4.92 -11.79 -22.61
N LEU A 41 4.83 -12.87 -21.84
CA LEU A 41 6.00 -13.51 -21.25
C LEU A 41 6.91 -14.13 -22.31
N GLU A 42 6.35 -14.87 -23.26
CA GLU A 42 7.11 -15.53 -24.32
C GLU A 42 7.86 -14.51 -25.20
N LYS A 43 7.25 -13.36 -25.47
CA LYS A 43 7.88 -12.26 -26.20
C LYS A 43 9.19 -11.81 -25.54
N ASN A 44 9.24 -11.74 -24.22
CA ASN A 44 10.38 -11.23 -23.46
C ASN A 44 11.26 -12.33 -22.86
N LYS A 45 11.00 -13.58 -23.18
CA LYS A 45 11.76 -14.72 -22.67
C LYS A 45 13.24 -14.59 -23.00
N GLY A 46 14.09 -14.79 -21.99
CA GLY A 46 15.53 -14.63 -22.13
C GLY A 46 16.04 -13.20 -21.90
N ASN A 47 15.16 -12.22 -21.81
CA ASN A 47 15.52 -10.86 -21.41
C ASN A 47 15.75 -10.74 -19.91
N GLU A 48 16.21 -9.58 -19.47
CA GLU A 48 16.32 -9.24 -18.06
C GLU A 48 14.99 -9.43 -17.34
N THR A 49 15.03 -10.05 -16.16
CA THR A 49 13.82 -10.34 -15.37
C THR A 49 13.48 -9.19 -14.43
N PHE A 50 12.18 -9.01 -14.22
CA PHE A 50 11.67 -8.16 -13.15
C PHE A 50 10.59 -8.93 -12.40
N ILE A 51 10.88 -9.28 -11.15
CA ILE A 51 9.98 -10.06 -10.30
C ILE A 51 9.39 -9.16 -9.23
N LEU A 52 8.10 -8.87 -9.37
CA LEU A 52 7.28 -8.30 -8.31
C LEU A 52 6.56 -9.46 -7.64
N HIS A 53 6.96 -9.76 -6.41
CA HIS A 53 6.36 -10.84 -5.63
C HIS A 53 5.10 -10.36 -4.94
N ASP A 54 3.99 -11.04 -5.17
CA ASP A 54 2.69 -10.72 -4.59
C ASP A 54 2.61 -11.14 -3.13
N GLY A 55 2.28 -10.20 -2.24
CA GLY A 55 1.91 -10.51 -0.87
C GLY A 55 0.52 -11.15 -0.84
N PRO A 56 0.37 -12.26 -0.11
CA PRO A 56 -0.86 -13.05 -0.19
C PRO A 56 -1.97 -12.42 0.66
N PRO A 57 -3.07 -11.91 0.06
CA PRO A 57 -4.22 -11.51 0.84
C PRO A 57 -4.88 -12.72 1.50
N TYR A 58 -5.59 -12.50 2.60
CA TYR A 58 -6.36 -13.56 3.25
C TYR A 58 -7.51 -14.04 2.37
N ALA A 59 -7.68 -15.34 2.28
CA ALA A 59 -8.76 -16.00 1.56
C ALA A 59 -10.07 -15.93 2.37
N ASN A 60 -10.52 -14.74 2.69
CA ASN A 60 -11.71 -14.50 3.49
C ASN A 60 -12.37 -13.16 3.18
N GLY A 61 -13.62 -13.21 2.75
CA GLY A 61 -14.44 -12.04 2.51
C GLY A 61 -14.25 -11.38 1.15
N ASN A 62 -15.06 -10.36 0.91
CA ASN A 62 -15.05 -9.59 -0.31
C ASN A 62 -13.88 -8.60 -0.33
N LEU A 63 -13.45 -8.23 -1.53
CA LEU A 63 -12.43 -7.21 -1.69
C LEU A 63 -12.94 -5.84 -1.23
N HIS A 64 -12.03 -5.06 -0.65
CA HIS A 64 -12.22 -3.63 -0.36
C HIS A 64 -11.33 -2.78 -1.27
N MET A 65 -11.51 -1.45 -1.23
CA MET A 65 -10.76 -0.54 -2.10
C MET A 65 -9.25 -0.57 -1.85
N GLY A 66 -8.80 -0.93 -0.65
CA GLY A 66 -7.38 -1.15 -0.38
C GLY A 66 -6.78 -2.29 -1.20
N HIS A 67 -7.51 -3.38 -1.37
CA HIS A 67 -7.10 -4.48 -2.27
C HIS A 67 -7.03 -4.02 -3.74
N ALA A 68 -8.00 -3.21 -4.16
CA ALA A 68 -8.00 -2.66 -5.52
C ALA A 68 -6.82 -1.73 -5.76
N LEU A 69 -6.54 -0.81 -4.84
CA LEU A 69 -5.36 0.07 -4.88
C LEU A 69 -4.07 -0.74 -5.01
N ASN A 70 -3.91 -1.74 -4.16
CA ASN A 70 -2.74 -2.61 -4.13
C ASN A 70 -2.51 -3.34 -5.46
N LYS A 71 -3.50 -4.07 -5.94
CA LYS A 71 -3.38 -4.86 -7.18
C LYS A 71 -3.26 -4.01 -8.42
N ILE A 72 -3.95 -2.88 -8.49
CA ILE A 72 -3.85 -1.95 -9.61
C ILE A 72 -2.44 -1.35 -9.69
N LEU A 73 -1.86 -0.93 -8.56
CA LEU A 73 -0.47 -0.43 -8.53
C LEU A 73 0.52 -1.48 -9.03
N LYS A 74 0.37 -2.72 -8.58
CA LYS A 74 1.20 -3.84 -9.04
C LYS A 74 1.06 -4.05 -10.54
N ASP A 75 -0.16 -4.00 -11.04
CA ASP A 75 -0.45 -4.18 -12.47
C ASP A 75 0.16 -3.06 -13.31
N PHE A 76 0.12 -1.81 -12.86
CA PHE A 76 0.83 -0.71 -13.52
C PHE A 76 2.31 -1.03 -13.72
N ILE A 77 2.96 -1.52 -12.67
CA ILE A 77 4.39 -1.81 -12.68
C ILE A 77 4.71 -2.99 -13.60
N VAL A 78 3.99 -4.09 -13.46
CA VAL A 78 4.23 -5.31 -14.24
C VAL A 78 3.97 -5.07 -15.73
N ARG A 79 2.88 -4.38 -16.09
CA ARG A 79 2.58 -4.04 -17.48
C ARG A 79 3.63 -3.10 -18.08
N TYR A 80 4.01 -2.07 -17.34
CA TYR A 80 5.05 -1.14 -17.79
C TYR A 80 6.39 -1.87 -18.01
N LYS A 81 6.83 -2.66 -17.04
CA LYS A 81 8.07 -3.44 -17.16
C LYS A 81 8.03 -4.40 -18.34
N THR A 82 6.89 -5.06 -18.57
CA THR A 82 6.70 -5.93 -19.74
C THR A 82 6.83 -5.14 -21.04
N MET A 83 6.24 -3.96 -21.13
CA MET A 83 6.35 -3.12 -22.33
C MET A 83 7.75 -2.52 -22.51
N GLN A 84 8.56 -2.46 -21.47
CA GLN A 84 9.96 -2.09 -21.53
C GLN A 84 10.89 -3.25 -21.94
N GLY A 85 10.34 -4.44 -22.16
CA GLY A 85 11.09 -5.60 -22.60
C GLY A 85 11.54 -6.54 -21.50
N PHE A 86 11.17 -6.28 -20.24
CA PHE A 86 11.49 -7.21 -19.14
C PHE A 86 10.64 -8.48 -19.19
N TYR A 87 11.27 -9.59 -18.83
CA TYR A 87 10.55 -10.80 -18.49
C TYR A 87 9.99 -10.64 -17.09
N ALA A 88 8.70 -10.36 -17.00
CA ALA A 88 8.03 -9.96 -15.75
C ALA A 88 6.83 -10.86 -15.42
N PRO A 89 7.07 -12.13 -15.06
CA PRO A 89 5.97 -13.00 -14.62
C PRO A 89 5.38 -12.50 -13.30
N TYR A 90 4.07 -12.57 -13.19
CA TYR A 90 3.34 -12.19 -11.98
C TYR A 90 2.46 -13.35 -11.52
N VAL A 91 2.77 -13.89 -10.35
CA VAL A 91 2.05 -14.99 -9.73
C VAL A 91 1.31 -14.46 -8.51
N PRO A 92 -0.03 -14.32 -8.60
CA PRO A 92 -0.82 -13.90 -7.44
C PRO A 92 -0.82 -14.97 -6.36
N GLY A 93 -0.94 -14.54 -5.10
CA GLY A 93 -0.93 -15.45 -3.97
C GLY A 93 -2.11 -15.27 -3.04
N TRP A 94 -2.37 -16.27 -2.20
CA TRP A 94 -3.37 -16.23 -1.13
C TRP A 94 -2.85 -16.87 0.13
N ASP A 95 -3.13 -16.20 1.26
CA ASP A 95 -2.92 -16.71 2.61
C ASP A 95 -4.22 -17.38 3.08
N THR A 96 -4.14 -18.67 3.42
CA THR A 96 -5.33 -19.50 3.61
C THR A 96 -5.51 -20.03 5.01
N HIS A 97 -4.55 -19.82 5.88
CA HIS A 97 -4.56 -20.35 7.25
C HIS A 97 -4.95 -19.29 8.28
N GLY A 98 -5.22 -19.75 9.49
CA GLY A 98 -5.37 -18.90 10.66
C GLY A 98 -6.80 -18.66 11.12
N LEU A 99 -6.90 -17.88 12.17
CA LEU A 99 -8.13 -17.58 12.89
C LEU A 99 -9.25 -16.98 12.03
N PRO A 100 -8.99 -16.14 11.02
CA PRO A 100 -10.09 -15.56 10.24
C PRO A 100 -11.01 -16.58 9.58
N ILE A 101 -10.44 -17.68 9.07
CA ILE A 101 -11.19 -18.76 8.42
C ILE A 101 -11.98 -19.55 9.48
N GLU A 102 -11.35 -19.91 10.60
CA GLU A 102 -12.02 -20.59 11.69
C GLU A 102 -13.23 -19.80 12.22
N GLN A 103 -13.06 -18.48 12.39
CA GLN A 103 -14.15 -17.59 12.83
C GLN A 103 -15.28 -17.50 11.81
N ALA A 104 -14.95 -17.44 10.52
CA ALA A 104 -15.94 -17.38 9.47
C ALA A 104 -16.82 -18.64 9.47
N LEU A 105 -16.23 -19.82 9.65
CA LEU A 105 -16.96 -21.08 9.78
C LEU A 105 -17.80 -21.14 11.05
N THR A 106 -17.26 -20.70 12.18
CA THR A 106 -17.99 -20.64 13.44
C THR A 106 -19.23 -19.74 13.34
N LYS A 107 -19.11 -18.61 12.69
CA LYS A 107 -20.24 -17.70 12.40
C LYS A 107 -21.29 -18.34 11.49
N LYS A 108 -20.91 -19.27 10.64
CA LYS A 108 -21.80 -20.07 9.78
C LYS A 108 -22.43 -21.28 10.51
N GLY A 109 -22.17 -21.45 11.80
CA GLY A 109 -22.72 -22.51 12.63
C GLY A 109 -21.92 -23.82 12.64
N VAL A 110 -20.70 -23.82 12.12
CA VAL A 110 -19.80 -24.98 12.19
C VAL A 110 -19.19 -25.08 13.59
N ASP A 111 -19.47 -26.17 14.30
CA ASP A 111 -18.94 -26.41 15.64
C ASP A 111 -17.76 -27.38 15.59
N ARG A 112 -16.57 -26.85 15.80
CA ARG A 112 -15.30 -27.59 15.84
C ARG A 112 -15.32 -28.76 16.83
N LYS A 113 -16.05 -28.62 17.94
CA LYS A 113 -16.09 -29.64 19.01
C LYS A 113 -16.89 -30.88 18.63
N LYS A 114 -17.73 -30.83 17.61
CA LYS A 114 -18.56 -31.91 17.11
C LYS A 114 -17.94 -32.78 16.04
N MET A 115 -16.71 -32.50 15.65
CA MET A 115 -16.02 -33.22 14.59
C MET A 115 -14.53 -33.43 14.92
N SER A 116 -13.86 -34.32 14.20
CA SER A 116 -12.43 -34.48 14.32
C SER A 116 -11.67 -33.22 13.82
N THR A 117 -10.44 -33.05 14.28
CA THR A 117 -9.56 -31.97 13.82
C THR A 117 -9.36 -32.01 12.32
N ALA A 118 -9.14 -33.21 11.75
CA ALA A 118 -8.97 -33.38 10.30
C ALA A 118 -10.23 -32.98 9.52
N GLU A 119 -11.41 -33.35 9.98
CA GLU A 119 -12.68 -32.95 9.35
C GLU A 119 -12.89 -31.44 9.38
N PHE A 120 -12.59 -30.79 10.49
CA PHE A 120 -12.69 -29.33 10.62
C PHE A 120 -11.68 -28.64 9.69
N ARG A 121 -10.47 -29.12 9.62
CA ARG A 121 -9.42 -28.59 8.73
C ARG A 121 -9.85 -28.72 7.26
N GLU A 122 -10.47 -29.82 6.86
CA GLU A 122 -10.98 -29.98 5.49
C GLU A 122 -12.07 -28.94 5.16
N LYS A 123 -12.99 -28.65 6.10
CA LYS A 123 -13.98 -27.57 5.95
C LYS A 123 -13.34 -26.20 5.82
N CYS A 124 -12.27 -25.92 6.57
CA CYS A 124 -11.50 -24.69 6.45
C CYS A 124 -10.85 -24.57 5.06
N LYS A 125 -10.28 -25.64 4.56
CA LYS A 125 -9.70 -25.71 3.21
C LYS A 125 -10.73 -25.44 2.12
N GLU A 126 -11.87 -26.12 2.17
CA GLU A 126 -12.97 -25.91 1.20
C GLU A 126 -13.44 -24.45 1.20
N PHE A 127 -13.63 -23.87 2.38
CA PHE A 127 -14.01 -22.46 2.51
C PHE A 127 -12.96 -21.51 1.92
N ALA A 128 -11.69 -21.73 2.23
CA ALA A 128 -10.59 -20.90 1.72
C ALA A 128 -10.51 -20.96 0.19
N LEU A 129 -10.61 -22.14 -0.41
CA LEU A 129 -10.59 -22.31 -1.86
C LEU A 129 -11.78 -21.63 -2.54
N GLU A 130 -12.97 -21.69 -1.95
CA GLU A 130 -14.14 -20.96 -2.42
C GLU A 130 -13.93 -19.44 -2.41
N GLN A 131 -13.37 -18.91 -1.31
CA GLN A 131 -13.08 -17.48 -1.19
C GLN A 131 -12.03 -17.02 -2.22
N ILE A 132 -11.03 -17.84 -2.50
CA ILE A 132 -10.03 -17.56 -3.52
C ILE A 132 -10.68 -17.38 -4.89
N GLU A 133 -11.60 -18.27 -5.29
CA GLU A 133 -12.27 -18.16 -6.58
C GLU A 133 -13.09 -16.86 -6.70
N LEU A 134 -13.76 -16.44 -5.64
CA LEU A 134 -14.49 -15.18 -5.61
C LEU A 134 -13.56 -13.97 -5.73
N GLN A 135 -12.49 -13.94 -4.97
CA GLN A 135 -11.52 -12.83 -5.01
C GLN A 135 -10.76 -12.79 -6.34
N LYS A 136 -10.40 -13.95 -6.88
CA LYS A 136 -9.75 -14.08 -8.20
C LYS A 136 -10.58 -13.41 -9.29
N LYS A 137 -11.88 -13.69 -9.32
CA LYS A 137 -12.82 -13.08 -10.26
C LYS A 137 -12.82 -11.56 -10.16
N ASP A 138 -12.85 -11.04 -8.95
CA ASP A 138 -12.88 -9.59 -8.71
C ASP A 138 -11.56 -8.91 -9.09
N PHE A 139 -10.41 -9.52 -8.79
CA PHE A 139 -9.11 -9.00 -9.23
C PHE A 139 -8.97 -8.98 -10.75
N ARG A 140 -9.37 -10.04 -11.41
CA ARG A 140 -9.35 -10.11 -12.88
C ARG A 140 -10.28 -9.06 -13.50
N ARG A 141 -11.43 -8.83 -12.89
CA ARG A 141 -12.37 -7.82 -13.36
C ARG A 141 -11.79 -6.40 -13.29
N LEU A 142 -10.84 -6.12 -12.39
CA LEU A 142 -10.09 -4.86 -12.33
C LEU A 142 -9.08 -4.71 -13.48
N GLY A 143 -8.92 -5.72 -14.32
CA GLY A 143 -7.96 -5.72 -15.42
C GLY A 143 -6.55 -6.16 -15.01
N VAL A 144 -6.39 -6.68 -13.82
CA VAL A 144 -5.10 -7.19 -13.33
C VAL A 144 -4.70 -8.45 -14.11
N ARG A 145 -3.47 -8.45 -14.64
CA ARG A 145 -2.92 -9.54 -15.43
C ARG A 145 -1.88 -10.32 -14.63
N GLY A 146 -1.98 -11.64 -14.69
CA GLY A 146 -1.06 -12.53 -13.99
C GLY A 146 -1.45 -13.99 -14.19
N ASP A 147 -0.71 -14.89 -13.56
CA ASP A 147 -1.00 -16.32 -13.59
C ASP A 147 -2.08 -16.70 -12.57
N PHE A 148 -3.31 -16.25 -12.81
CA PHE A 148 -4.45 -16.57 -11.97
C PHE A 148 -4.92 -18.02 -12.08
N ASN A 149 -4.49 -18.75 -13.11
CA ASN A 149 -4.82 -20.16 -13.29
C ASN A 149 -3.96 -21.05 -12.39
N ASP A 150 -2.77 -20.61 -12.04
CA ASP A 150 -1.86 -21.31 -11.12
C ASP A 150 -1.27 -20.36 -10.06
N PRO A 151 -2.12 -19.77 -9.19
CA PRO A 151 -1.64 -18.91 -8.12
C PRO A 151 -0.88 -19.71 -7.08
N TYR A 152 -0.06 -19.04 -6.27
CA TYR A 152 0.45 -19.70 -5.08
C TYR A 152 -0.57 -19.60 -3.93
N ILE A 153 -0.70 -20.66 -3.17
CA ILE A 153 -1.67 -20.78 -2.07
C ILE A 153 -0.95 -21.44 -0.91
N THR A 154 -0.98 -20.84 0.27
CA THR A 154 -0.20 -21.31 1.41
C THR A 154 -0.63 -22.69 1.93
N LEU A 155 -1.86 -23.14 1.62
CA LEU A 155 -2.34 -24.48 1.98
C LEU A 155 -1.92 -25.59 1.01
N LYS A 156 -1.30 -25.24 -0.14
CA LYS A 156 -0.81 -26.31 -1.04
C LYS A 156 0.26 -27.15 -0.37
N PRO A 157 0.24 -28.48 -0.56
CA PRO A 157 1.19 -29.38 0.10
C PRO A 157 2.66 -29.00 -0.11
N GLU A 158 3.05 -28.63 -1.31
CA GLU A 158 4.42 -28.21 -1.64
C GLU A 158 4.82 -26.93 -0.92
N TYR A 159 3.89 -26.01 -0.71
CA TYR A 159 4.14 -24.77 0.05
C TYR A 159 4.33 -25.08 1.55
N GLU A 160 3.43 -25.86 2.11
CA GLU A 160 3.55 -26.30 3.51
C GLU A 160 4.86 -27.03 3.78
N ALA A 161 5.28 -27.88 2.84
CA ALA A 161 6.59 -28.56 2.92
C ALA A 161 7.75 -27.58 2.94
N ALA A 162 7.73 -26.55 2.09
CA ALA A 162 8.77 -25.52 2.06
C ALA A 162 8.83 -24.74 3.38
N GLN A 163 7.68 -24.43 3.97
CA GLN A 163 7.58 -23.80 5.30
C GLN A 163 8.19 -24.66 6.39
N ILE A 164 7.91 -25.96 6.40
CA ILE A 164 8.52 -26.93 7.35
C ILE A 164 10.04 -26.93 7.19
N ARG A 165 10.56 -26.88 5.96
CA ARG A 165 12.01 -26.83 5.71
C ARG A 165 12.65 -25.56 6.25
N ILE A 166 12.00 -24.40 6.13
CA ILE A 166 12.47 -23.15 6.76
C ILE A 166 12.56 -23.33 8.28
N PHE A 167 11.51 -23.86 8.87
CA PHE A 167 11.49 -24.14 10.31
C PHE A 167 12.67 -25.05 10.71
N GLY A 168 12.90 -26.12 9.96
CA GLY A 168 13.99 -27.05 10.19
C GLY A 168 15.37 -26.42 10.08
N GLU A 169 15.59 -25.56 9.11
CA GLU A 169 16.86 -24.83 8.96
C GLU A 169 17.07 -23.83 10.12
N MET A 170 16.04 -23.16 10.56
CA MET A 170 16.10 -22.26 11.72
C MET A 170 16.36 -23.05 13.00
N ALA A 171 15.73 -24.21 13.16
CA ALA A 171 15.97 -25.10 14.29
C ALA A 171 17.42 -25.64 14.33
N ASP A 172 17.96 -26.06 13.19
CA ASP A 172 19.35 -26.54 13.06
C ASP A 172 20.37 -25.46 13.44
N LYS A 173 20.06 -24.19 13.18
CA LYS A 173 20.85 -23.02 13.62
C LYS A 173 20.63 -22.64 15.09
N GLY A 174 19.82 -23.37 15.84
CA GLY A 174 19.53 -23.07 17.24
C GLY A 174 18.65 -21.82 17.46
N LEU A 175 17.87 -21.45 16.46
CA LEU A 175 16.97 -20.28 16.52
C LEU A 175 15.59 -20.63 17.08
N ILE A 176 15.20 -21.88 17.08
CA ILE A 176 13.89 -22.33 17.57
C ILE A 176 14.05 -22.97 18.95
N TYR A 177 13.26 -22.50 19.89
CA TYR A 177 13.29 -23.04 21.25
C TYR A 177 11.92 -22.92 21.92
N LYS A 178 11.69 -23.77 22.94
CA LYS A 178 10.54 -23.76 23.81
C LYS A 178 10.86 -23.06 25.12
N GLY A 179 9.99 -22.18 25.59
CA GLY A 179 10.18 -21.48 26.83
C GLY A 179 8.86 -21.08 27.48
N LYS A 180 8.88 -20.92 28.82
CA LYS A 180 7.75 -20.37 29.57
C LYS A 180 8.02 -18.90 29.82
N LYS A 181 7.43 -18.01 29.02
CA LYS A 181 7.59 -16.57 29.10
C LYS A 181 6.22 -15.88 28.99
N PRO A 182 6.08 -14.66 29.51
CA PRO A 182 4.91 -13.84 29.20
C PRO A 182 4.83 -13.53 27.72
N VAL A 183 3.68 -13.80 27.15
CA VAL A 183 3.36 -13.47 25.75
C VAL A 183 2.03 -12.73 25.72
N TYR A 184 1.76 -12.01 24.64
CA TYR A 184 0.41 -11.52 24.38
C TYR A 184 -0.51 -12.71 24.28
N TRP A 185 -1.52 -12.71 25.12
CA TRP A 185 -2.54 -13.76 25.17
C TRP A 185 -3.92 -13.18 24.95
N SER A 186 -4.65 -13.78 24.01
CA SER A 186 -6.02 -13.40 23.74
C SER A 186 -6.99 -14.39 24.40
N PRO A 187 -7.65 -14.01 25.49
CA PRO A 187 -8.67 -14.87 26.11
C PRO A 187 -9.84 -15.16 25.16
N SER A 188 -10.18 -14.23 24.29
CA SER A 188 -11.27 -14.40 23.32
C SER A 188 -10.95 -15.36 22.18
N SER A 189 -9.68 -15.53 21.84
CA SER A 189 -9.20 -16.53 20.86
C SER A 189 -8.62 -17.77 21.51
N GLU A 190 -8.40 -17.75 22.82
CA GLU A 190 -7.75 -18.81 23.58
C GLU A 190 -6.38 -19.20 23.00
N SER A 191 -5.59 -18.19 22.59
CA SER A 191 -4.29 -18.40 21.94
C SER A 191 -3.32 -17.25 22.21
N SER A 192 -2.03 -17.56 22.09
CA SER A 192 -0.96 -16.56 22.02
C SER A 192 -1.09 -15.71 20.75
N LEU A 193 -0.56 -14.49 20.81
CA LEU A 193 -0.49 -13.59 19.67
C LEU A 193 0.94 -13.02 19.54
N ALA A 194 1.37 -12.75 18.32
CA ALA A 194 2.56 -11.98 18.05
C ALA A 194 2.22 -10.49 17.97
N GLU A 195 3.24 -9.64 18.00
CA GLU A 195 3.08 -8.18 17.92
C GLU A 195 2.31 -7.72 16.66
N ALA A 196 2.50 -8.39 15.54
CA ALA A 196 1.78 -8.12 14.29
C ALA A 196 0.27 -8.36 14.36
N GLU A 197 -0.19 -9.08 15.37
CA GLU A 197 -1.60 -9.43 15.59
C GLU A 197 -2.28 -8.54 16.65
N ILE A 198 -1.61 -7.47 17.06
CA ILE A 198 -2.08 -6.53 18.09
C ILE A 198 -2.52 -5.23 17.43
N GLU A 199 -3.69 -4.75 17.82
CA GLU A 199 -4.18 -3.40 17.52
C GLU A 199 -4.38 -2.62 18.82
N TYR A 200 -4.18 -1.32 18.78
CA TYR A 200 -4.37 -0.47 19.96
C TYR A 200 -5.69 0.29 19.87
N HIS A 201 -6.49 0.16 20.92
CA HIS A 201 -7.75 0.88 21.08
C HIS A 201 -7.85 1.47 22.48
N ASP A 202 -8.62 2.52 22.62
CA ASP A 202 -8.85 3.12 23.93
C ASP A 202 -9.61 2.16 24.83
N LYS A 203 -9.10 1.96 26.04
CA LYS A 203 -9.72 1.17 27.08
C LYS A 203 -9.79 1.97 28.39
N ARG A 204 -10.94 1.93 29.04
CA ARG A 204 -11.10 2.43 30.40
C ARG A 204 -10.62 1.36 31.38
N SER A 205 -9.64 1.71 32.21
CA SER A 205 -9.02 0.82 33.20
C SER A 205 -9.00 1.45 34.59
N ALA A 206 -9.02 0.61 35.61
CA ALA A 206 -8.79 1.06 36.99
C ALA A 206 -7.33 1.55 37.11
N SER A 207 -7.14 2.60 37.89
CA SER A 207 -5.84 3.15 38.23
C SER A 207 -5.72 3.18 39.74
N ILE A 208 -4.83 2.40 40.31
CA ILE A 208 -4.73 2.25 41.76
C ILE A 208 -3.32 2.54 42.29
N TYR A 209 -3.28 3.12 43.47
CA TYR A 209 -2.08 3.30 44.28
C TYR A 209 -2.21 2.41 45.51
N VAL A 210 -1.21 1.56 45.76
CA VAL A 210 -1.21 0.53 46.80
C VAL A 210 0.04 0.65 47.67
N ALA A 211 -0.13 0.62 48.98
CA ALA A 211 0.95 0.65 49.95
C ALA A 211 1.33 -0.81 50.34
N PHE A 212 2.62 -1.09 50.22
CA PHE A 212 3.22 -2.35 50.65
C PHE A 212 4.04 -2.08 51.93
N ASP A 213 3.70 -2.73 53.02
CA ASP A 213 4.43 -2.61 54.27
C ASP A 213 5.83 -3.17 54.14
N VAL A 214 6.81 -2.57 54.80
CA VAL A 214 8.14 -3.14 54.93
C VAL A 214 8.07 -4.33 55.91
N LYS A 215 8.61 -5.47 55.49
CA LYS A 215 8.70 -6.69 56.28
C LYS A 215 10.11 -6.87 56.87
N ASP A 216 11.16 -6.64 56.11
CA ASP A 216 12.55 -6.65 56.51
C ASP A 216 13.24 -5.41 55.95
N ASP A 217 13.60 -4.52 56.85
CA ASP A 217 14.17 -3.20 56.51
C ASP A 217 15.65 -3.25 56.09
N LYS A 218 16.31 -4.36 56.31
CA LYS A 218 17.73 -4.57 56.04
C LYS A 218 18.64 -3.51 56.70
N GLY A 219 18.11 -2.79 57.67
CA GLY A 219 18.81 -1.64 58.27
C GLY A 219 18.93 -0.41 57.40
N VAL A 220 18.21 -0.38 56.27
CA VAL A 220 18.24 0.72 55.27
C VAL A 220 17.09 1.67 55.47
N VAL A 221 15.87 1.17 55.54
CA VAL A 221 14.65 1.97 55.65
C VAL A 221 14.04 1.81 57.07
N ASP A 222 13.06 2.65 57.39
CA ASP A 222 12.34 2.50 58.65
C ASP A 222 11.41 1.26 58.57
N ALA A 223 11.34 0.50 59.66
CA ALA A 223 10.57 -0.73 59.74
C ALA A 223 9.03 -0.53 59.59
N ASP A 224 8.57 0.69 59.84
CA ASP A 224 7.18 1.09 59.66
C ASP A 224 6.89 1.86 58.34
N ALA A 225 7.90 1.91 57.46
CA ALA A 225 7.72 2.52 56.14
C ALA A 225 6.93 1.62 55.17
N LYS A 226 6.36 2.22 54.15
CA LYS A 226 5.58 1.57 53.12
C LYS A 226 6.05 2.01 51.74
N PHE A 227 6.17 1.08 50.79
CA PHE A 227 6.39 1.40 49.40
C PHE A 227 5.04 1.63 48.72
N ILE A 228 4.91 2.72 47.96
CA ILE A 228 3.70 2.94 47.16
C ILE A 228 3.96 2.49 45.73
N ILE A 229 3.16 1.57 45.22
CA ILE A 229 3.14 1.18 43.81
C ILE A 229 1.91 1.74 43.13
N TRP A 230 2.01 1.86 41.79
CA TRP A 230 0.89 2.23 40.95
C TRP A 230 0.69 1.18 39.86
N THR A 231 -0.57 0.80 39.56
CA THR A 231 -0.89 -0.11 38.50
C THR A 231 -2.25 0.19 37.91
N THR A 232 -2.40 -0.13 36.59
CA THR A 232 -3.68 -0.11 35.89
C THR A 232 -4.28 -1.52 35.70
N THR A 233 -3.63 -2.54 36.24
CA THR A 233 -4.05 -3.94 36.19
C THR A 233 -4.13 -4.56 37.58
N PRO A 234 -5.14 -4.19 38.44
CA PRO A 234 -5.28 -4.72 39.76
C PRO A 234 -5.27 -6.25 39.84
N TRP A 235 -5.79 -6.92 38.80
CA TRP A 235 -5.86 -8.37 38.73
C TRP A 235 -4.48 -9.08 38.73
N THR A 236 -3.38 -8.34 38.50
CA THR A 236 -2.02 -8.89 38.55
C THR A 236 -1.39 -8.82 39.96
N ILE A 237 -1.97 -8.08 40.90
CA ILE A 237 -1.47 -7.99 42.28
C ILE A 237 -1.36 -9.37 42.97
N PRO A 238 -2.29 -10.33 42.78
CA PRO A 238 -2.12 -11.68 43.31
C PRO A 238 -0.84 -12.38 42.88
N SER A 239 -0.27 -11.97 41.74
CA SER A 239 0.98 -12.54 41.18
C SER A 239 2.22 -11.73 41.55
N ASN A 240 2.09 -10.67 42.34
CA ASN A 240 3.22 -9.85 42.74
C ASN A 240 4.26 -10.65 43.55
N VAL A 241 5.53 -10.46 43.21
CA VAL A 241 6.69 -11.10 43.90
C VAL A 241 7.82 -10.08 44.15
N ALA A 242 7.73 -8.89 43.62
CA ALA A 242 8.77 -7.87 43.76
C ALA A 242 8.23 -6.45 43.54
N ILE A 243 9.03 -5.49 44.01
CA ILE A 243 8.89 -4.08 43.69
C ILE A 243 10.18 -3.63 42.98
N THR A 244 10.11 -3.16 41.76
CA THR A 244 11.29 -2.71 41.02
C THR A 244 11.49 -1.21 41.16
N VAL A 245 12.71 -0.81 41.52
CA VAL A 245 13.16 0.58 41.60
C VAL A 245 14.33 0.81 40.65
N HIS A 246 14.49 2.03 40.17
CA HIS A 246 15.61 2.35 39.29
C HIS A 246 16.88 2.59 40.11
N PRO A 247 18.01 1.93 39.83
CA PRO A 247 19.20 1.99 40.66
C PRO A 247 19.76 3.40 40.84
N GLU A 248 19.65 4.26 39.85
CA GLU A 248 20.20 5.59 39.80
C GLU A 248 19.22 6.70 40.19
N LEU A 249 17.92 6.40 40.30
CA LEU A 249 16.94 7.41 40.76
C LEU A 249 17.06 7.66 42.26
N LYS A 250 16.71 8.87 42.64
CA LYS A 250 16.56 9.27 44.05
C LYS A 250 15.16 8.93 44.54
N TYR A 251 15.09 8.28 45.68
CA TYR A 251 13.88 7.94 46.43
C TYR A 251 13.85 8.64 47.76
N GLY A 252 12.67 9.09 48.14
CA GLY A 252 12.49 9.74 49.44
C GLY A 252 11.52 8.96 50.32
N GLN A 253 11.82 8.94 51.62
CA GLN A 253 10.87 8.53 52.64
C GLN A 253 10.11 9.78 53.13
N TYR A 254 8.85 9.85 52.86
CA TYR A 254 7.97 10.99 53.17
C TYR A 254 7.05 10.63 54.33
N ASN A 255 7.04 11.48 55.34
CA ASN A 255 6.04 11.37 56.43
C ASN A 255 4.82 12.21 56.03
N VAL A 256 3.68 11.54 55.93
CA VAL A 256 2.39 12.15 55.61
C VAL A 256 1.41 11.81 56.74
N ASN A 257 1.15 12.76 57.61
CA ASN A 257 0.25 12.58 58.76
C ASN A 257 0.59 11.36 59.67
N GLY A 258 1.91 11.11 59.85
CA GLY A 258 2.40 10.02 60.68
C GLY A 258 2.66 8.71 59.97
N GLU A 259 2.20 8.54 58.73
CA GLU A 259 2.53 7.40 57.86
C GLU A 259 3.76 7.72 57.02
N LYS A 260 4.65 6.77 56.86
CA LYS A 260 5.89 6.89 56.11
C LYS A 260 5.81 6.17 54.76
N TYR A 261 6.01 6.88 53.68
CA TYR A 261 5.94 6.35 52.34
C TYR A 261 7.23 6.55 51.58
N ILE A 262 7.63 5.52 50.81
CA ILE A 262 8.81 5.56 49.95
C ILE A 262 8.38 5.64 48.52
N ILE A 263 8.79 6.69 47.82
CA ILE A 263 8.51 6.94 46.40
C ILE A 263 9.70 7.65 45.74
N ALA A 264 9.77 7.71 44.43
CA ALA A 264 10.77 8.48 43.73
C ALA A 264 10.60 9.98 43.99
N GLU A 265 11.67 10.71 44.28
CA GLU A 265 11.63 12.15 44.53
C GLU A 265 11.05 12.91 43.33
N ALA A 266 11.43 12.54 42.10
CA ALA A 266 10.96 13.19 40.89
C ALA A 266 9.44 13.11 40.71
N LEU A 267 8.79 12.15 41.34
CA LEU A 267 7.35 11.89 41.23
C LEU A 267 6.59 12.31 42.50
N SER A 268 7.25 12.84 43.49
CA SER A 268 6.64 13.16 44.79
C SER A 268 5.48 14.17 44.70
N ASP A 269 5.62 15.21 43.88
CA ASP A 269 4.55 16.20 43.68
C ASP A 269 3.34 15.58 42.94
N ALA A 270 3.59 14.79 41.91
CA ALA A 270 2.55 14.11 41.16
C ALA A 270 1.78 13.09 42.00
N VAL A 271 2.49 12.33 42.83
CA VAL A 271 1.89 11.38 43.80
C VAL A 271 1.08 12.12 44.86
N ALA A 272 1.60 13.21 45.41
CA ALA A 272 0.89 14.02 46.39
C ALA A 272 -0.44 14.56 45.82
N GLU A 273 -0.42 15.02 44.57
CA GLU A 273 -1.62 15.48 43.87
C GLU A 273 -2.61 14.33 43.65
N ALA A 274 -2.12 13.21 43.14
CA ALA A 274 -2.94 12.03 42.85
C ALA A 274 -3.62 11.46 44.10
N LEU A 275 -2.94 11.50 45.26
CA LEU A 275 -3.42 10.98 46.53
C LEU A 275 -4.14 12.03 47.39
N ASP A 276 -4.34 13.23 46.87
CA ASP A 276 -4.96 14.35 47.59
C ASP A 276 -4.25 14.68 48.91
N TRP A 277 -2.94 14.56 48.96
CA TRP A 277 -2.15 14.93 50.12
C TRP A 277 -2.05 16.45 50.26
N ASP A 278 -2.23 16.92 51.51
CA ASP A 278 -1.92 18.31 51.79
C ASP A 278 -0.41 18.51 51.78
N LYS A 279 0.06 19.33 50.88
CA LYS A 279 1.50 19.61 50.69
C LYS A 279 2.16 20.14 51.96
N ALA A 280 1.40 20.84 52.82
CA ALA A 280 1.90 21.32 54.11
C ALA A 280 2.15 20.18 55.13
N SER A 281 1.53 19.02 54.96
CA SER A 281 1.67 17.85 55.82
C SER A 281 2.76 16.88 55.42
N ILE A 282 3.40 17.11 54.27
CA ILE A 282 4.40 16.22 53.70
C ILE A 282 5.79 16.63 54.19
N LYS A 283 6.50 15.69 54.82
CA LYS A 283 7.87 15.91 55.30
C LYS A 283 8.80 14.83 54.75
N LEU A 284 9.80 15.25 54.01
CA LEU A 284 10.91 14.38 53.60
C LEU A 284 11.81 14.07 54.80
N GLU A 285 11.89 12.82 55.18
CA GLU A 285 12.68 12.39 56.35
C GLU A 285 14.02 11.76 55.97
N LYS A 286 14.04 10.98 54.89
CA LYS A 286 15.25 10.27 54.44
C LYS A 286 15.29 10.24 52.92
N GLU A 287 16.47 10.17 52.36
CA GLU A 287 16.74 10.02 50.93
C GLU A 287 17.54 8.77 50.68
N TYR A 288 17.26 8.10 49.56
CA TYR A 288 17.94 6.90 49.12
C TYR A 288 18.19 6.96 47.62
N THR A 289 19.19 6.23 47.14
CA THR A 289 19.24 5.79 45.72
C THR A 289 18.50 4.46 45.60
N GLY A 290 17.99 4.14 44.39
CA GLY A 290 17.36 2.84 44.18
C GLY A 290 18.31 1.68 44.48
N LYS A 291 19.61 1.87 44.27
CA LYS A 291 20.64 0.91 44.60
C LYS A 291 20.71 0.60 46.10
N GLU A 292 20.54 1.59 46.95
CA GLU A 292 20.52 1.41 48.39
C GLU A 292 19.27 0.65 48.86
N LEU A 293 18.16 0.74 48.15
CA LEU A 293 16.91 0.05 48.49
C LEU A 293 16.90 -1.43 48.05
N GLU A 294 17.87 -1.87 47.26
CA GLU A 294 17.98 -3.24 46.80
C GLU A 294 18.02 -4.23 47.96
N TYR A 295 17.23 -5.29 47.82
CA TYR A 295 17.06 -6.36 48.83
C TYR A 295 16.26 -6.00 50.09
N VAL A 296 15.73 -4.81 50.21
CA VAL A 296 14.68 -4.54 51.22
C VAL A 296 13.49 -5.44 50.89
N VAL A 297 12.86 -5.99 51.88
CA VAL A 297 11.72 -6.90 51.68
C VAL A 297 10.44 -6.22 52.13
N ALA A 298 9.48 -6.13 51.21
CA ALA A 298 8.12 -5.69 51.50
C ALA A 298 7.21 -6.92 51.72
N GLN A 299 6.08 -6.68 52.37
CA GLN A 299 5.04 -7.66 52.55
C GLN A 299 3.96 -7.53 51.51
N HIS A 300 3.59 -8.64 50.85
CA HIS A 300 2.41 -8.66 49.95
C HIS A 300 1.18 -8.16 50.73
N PRO A 301 0.33 -7.27 50.15
CA PRO A 301 -0.74 -6.62 50.93
C PRO A 301 -1.84 -7.55 51.44
N PHE A 302 -2.02 -8.75 50.85
CA PHE A 302 -3.05 -9.69 51.32
C PHE A 302 -2.67 -11.19 51.25
N LEU A 303 -1.46 -11.50 50.74
CA LEU A 303 -0.95 -12.87 50.71
C LEU A 303 0.19 -13.06 51.69
N ASP A 304 0.37 -14.25 52.22
CA ASP A 304 1.56 -14.62 52.99
C ASP A 304 2.74 -14.85 52.02
N ARG A 305 3.20 -13.76 51.41
CA ARG A 305 4.28 -13.73 50.43
C ARG A 305 5.12 -12.46 50.59
N GLU A 306 6.40 -12.62 50.40
CA GLU A 306 7.34 -11.51 50.37
C GLU A 306 7.34 -10.85 48.98
N SER A 307 7.55 -9.52 48.99
CA SER A 307 7.76 -8.73 47.77
C SER A 307 9.13 -8.07 47.89
N LEU A 308 10.09 -8.61 47.13
CA LEU A 308 11.49 -8.18 47.18
C LEU A 308 11.68 -6.87 46.44
N VAL A 309 12.38 -5.90 47.01
CA VAL A 309 12.79 -4.70 46.28
C VAL A 309 14.01 -5.04 45.43
N ILE A 310 13.88 -4.81 44.15
CA ILE A 310 14.91 -5.12 43.13
C ILE A 310 15.23 -3.91 42.25
N ASN A 311 16.34 -3.94 41.55
CA ASN A 311 16.74 -2.88 40.60
C ASN A 311 16.42 -3.26 39.18
N GLY A 312 15.90 -2.31 38.40
CA GLY A 312 15.62 -2.43 36.99
C GLY A 312 15.70 -1.11 36.25
N ASP A 313 16.36 -1.10 35.09
CA ASP A 313 16.59 0.11 34.30
C ASP A 313 15.35 0.57 33.54
N HIS A 314 14.31 -0.29 33.45
CA HIS A 314 13.04 0.01 32.76
C HIS A 314 12.11 0.95 33.55
N VAL A 315 12.41 1.21 34.83
CA VAL A 315 11.61 2.14 35.64
C VAL A 315 11.81 3.56 35.13
N THR A 316 10.71 4.24 34.87
CA THR A 316 10.71 5.64 34.37
C THR A 316 10.08 6.59 35.38
N THR A 317 10.20 7.90 35.14
CA THR A 317 9.58 8.98 35.90
C THR A 317 8.41 9.64 35.13
N ASP A 318 7.90 9.01 34.08
CA ASP A 318 6.82 9.56 33.26
C ASP A 318 5.46 9.46 33.94
N ALA A 319 5.28 8.43 34.75
CA ALA A 319 4.03 8.19 35.49
C ALA A 319 4.29 7.28 36.71
N GLY A 320 3.32 7.18 37.58
CA GLY A 320 3.36 6.30 38.76
C GLY A 320 4.14 6.86 39.94
N THR A 321 4.90 6.01 40.60
CA THR A 321 5.58 6.31 41.88
C THR A 321 7.09 6.10 41.86
N GLY A 322 7.62 5.54 40.77
CA GLY A 322 9.02 5.08 40.71
C GLY A 322 9.26 3.74 41.40
N CYS A 323 8.25 3.19 42.06
CA CYS A 323 8.23 1.86 42.63
C CYS A 323 7.26 1.01 41.77
N VAL A 324 7.78 0.08 40.97
CA VAL A 324 7.00 -0.68 40.00
C VAL A 324 6.60 -2.05 40.56
N HIS A 325 5.31 -2.28 40.68
CA HIS A 325 4.75 -3.57 40.95
C HIS A 325 5.25 -4.58 39.92
N THR A 326 5.84 -5.69 40.37
CA THR A 326 6.50 -6.66 39.48
C THR A 326 5.87 -8.04 39.62
N ALA A 327 5.30 -8.52 38.53
CA ALA A 327 4.73 -9.86 38.37
C ALA A 327 5.30 -10.49 37.09
N PRO A 328 6.39 -11.30 37.21
CA PRO A 328 7.08 -11.90 36.08
C PRO A 328 6.20 -12.74 35.14
N GLY A 329 5.09 -13.22 35.61
CA GLY A 329 4.10 -13.97 34.81
C GLY A 329 3.21 -13.12 33.92
N HIS A 330 3.20 -11.78 34.10
CA HIS A 330 2.27 -10.86 33.44
C HIS A 330 2.92 -9.61 32.85
N GLY A 331 4.22 -9.61 32.65
CA GLY A 331 4.94 -8.49 32.05
C GLY A 331 6.30 -8.94 31.50
N GLU A 332 6.65 -8.44 30.33
CA GLU A 332 7.92 -8.79 29.67
C GLU A 332 9.12 -8.21 30.46
N ASP A 333 9.07 -6.92 30.80
CA ASP A 333 10.12 -6.28 31.61
C ASP A 333 10.23 -6.93 32.99
N ASP A 334 9.09 -7.25 33.60
CA ASP A 334 9.02 -7.95 34.90
C ASP A 334 9.67 -9.33 34.81
N TYR A 335 9.46 -10.04 33.74
CA TYR A 335 10.08 -11.33 33.48
C TYR A 335 11.60 -11.19 33.32
N ILE A 336 12.06 -10.27 32.51
CA ILE A 336 13.49 -10.03 32.26
C ILE A 336 14.24 -9.66 33.55
N VAL A 337 13.71 -8.73 34.34
CA VAL A 337 14.33 -8.34 35.60
C VAL A 337 14.19 -9.45 36.64
N GLY A 338 13.07 -10.16 36.63
CA GLY A 338 12.82 -11.30 37.51
C GLY A 338 13.81 -12.45 37.32
N GLN A 339 14.30 -12.68 36.10
CA GLN A 339 15.33 -13.68 35.83
C GLN A 339 16.66 -13.37 36.53
N LYS A 340 17.03 -12.08 36.61
CA LYS A 340 18.25 -11.64 37.30
C LYS A 340 18.23 -11.94 38.80
N TYR A 341 17.06 -11.94 39.39
CA TYR A 341 16.85 -12.20 40.84
C TYR A 341 16.26 -13.57 41.15
N GLU A 342 16.18 -14.46 40.14
CA GLU A 342 15.62 -15.80 40.24
C GLU A 342 14.20 -15.83 40.84
N LEU A 343 13.39 -14.85 40.48
CA LEU A 343 12.01 -14.76 40.96
C LEU A 343 11.08 -15.79 40.33
N PRO A 344 10.06 -16.25 41.06
CA PRO A 344 9.09 -17.19 40.50
C PRO A 344 8.22 -16.52 39.44
N VAL A 345 7.84 -17.28 38.42
CA VAL A 345 6.93 -16.88 37.37
C VAL A 345 5.53 -17.43 37.73
N ILE A 346 4.69 -16.59 38.29
CA ILE A 346 3.34 -16.93 38.74
C ILE A 346 2.34 -16.38 37.73
N SER A 347 1.49 -17.24 37.18
CA SER A 347 0.45 -16.87 36.24
C SER A 347 -0.79 -17.76 36.48
N PRO A 348 -1.63 -17.38 37.45
CA PRO A 348 -2.80 -18.16 37.86
C PRO A 348 -4.01 -17.93 36.97
N ILE A 349 -3.79 -17.71 35.69
CA ILE A 349 -4.82 -17.45 34.69
C ILE A 349 -4.80 -18.55 33.64
N ASP A 350 -5.95 -19.12 33.30
CA ASP A 350 -6.08 -20.12 32.26
C ASP A 350 -6.19 -19.50 30.86
N ASP A 351 -6.32 -20.33 29.84
CA ASP A 351 -6.44 -19.91 28.45
C ASP A 351 -7.65 -19.02 28.14
N LYS A 352 -8.70 -19.09 28.95
CA LYS A 352 -9.92 -18.25 28.84
C LYS A 352 -9.82 -16.92 29.59
N GLY A 353 -8.72 -16.68 30.30
CA GLY A 353 -8.55 -15.50 31.15
C GLY A 353 -9.22 -15.63 32.51
N VAL A 354 -9.47 -16.82 32.94
CA VAL A 354 -10.13 -17.13 34.23
C VAL A 354 -9.09 -17.55 35.24
N PHE A 355 -9.20 -17.08 36.47
CA PHE A 355 -8.30 -17.48 37.56
C PHE A 355 -8.46 -18.98 37.87
N THR A 356 -7.32 -19.65 37.95
CA THR A 356 -7.23 -21.07 38.35
C THR A 356 -7.21 -21.23 39.86
N GLU A 357 -7.13 -22.46 40.32
CA GLU A 357 -6.95 -22.79 41.77
C GLU A 357 -5.77 -22.05 42.40
N GLU A 358 -4.70 -21.83 41.66
CA GLU A 358 -3.53 -21.03 42.11
C GLU A 358 -3.88 -19.55 42.43
N GLY A 359 -4.99 -19.06 41.92
CA GLY A 359 -5.53 -17.74 42.21
C GLY A 359 -6.23 -17.64 43.58
N GLY A 360 -6.36 -18.75 44.33
CA GLY A 360 -6.96 -18.75 45.64
C GLY A 360 -8.40 -18.24 45.63
N GLN A 361 -8.68 -17.21 46.43
CA GLN A 361 -10.04 -16.64 46.52
C GLN A 361 -10.60 -16.04 45.23
N PHE A 362 -9.77 -15.85 44.22
CA PHE A 362 -10.20 -15.30 42.92
C PHE A 362 -10.50 -16.45 41.92
N GLU A 363 -10.31 -17.71 42.29
CA GLU A 363 -10.60 -18.86 41.44
C GLU A 363 -11.96 -18.74 40.78
N GLY A 364 -12.02 -19.04 39.48
CA GLY A 364 -13.25 -18.98 38.67
C GLY A 364 -13.64 -17.59 38.19
N MET A 365 -12.94 -16.52 38.62
CA MET A 365 -13.21 -15.15 38.13
C MET A 365 -12.49 -14.87 36.83
N PHE A 366 -13.19 -14.24 35.89
CA PHE A 366 -12.58 -13.64 34.72
C PHE A 366 -11.67 -12.45 35.15
N TYR A 367 -10.48 -12.38 34.59
CA TYR A 367 -9.45 -11.41 35.04
C TYR A 367 -9.96 -9.99 35.17
N ASP A 368 -10.75 -9.50 34.19
CA ASP A 368 -11.23 -8.11 34.20
C ASP A 368 -12.26 -7.86 35.34
N LYS A 369 -13.06 -8.86 35.63
CA LYS A 369 -14.00 -8.81 36.77
C LYS A 369 -13.26 -8.91 38.12
N ALA A 370 -12.12 -9.59 38.14
CA ALA A 370 -11.31 -9.71 39.35
C ALA A 370 -10.71 -8.38 39.79
N ASN A 371 -10.58 -7.39 38.90
CA ASN A 371 -10.10 -6.06 39.27
C ASN A 371 -10.87 -5.48 40.46
N LYS A 372 -12.20 -5.59 40.42
CA LYS A 372 -13.05 -5.10 41.56
C LYS A 372 -12.81 -5.91 42.82
N ALA A 373 -12.74 -7.20 42.74
CA ALA A 373 -12.52 -8.04 43.89
C ALA A 373 -11.16 -7.80 44.53
N VAL A 374 -10.12 -7.55 43.73
CA VAL A 374 -8.78 -7.19 44.28
C VAL A 374 -8.81 -5.82 44.93
N THR A 375 -9.43 -4.83 44.33
CA THR A 375 -9.52 -3.48 44.94
C THR A 375 -10.35 -3.50 46.21
N ASP A 376 -11.43 -4.25 46.29
CA ASP A 376 -12.23 -4.40 47.52
C ASP A 376 -11.39 -5.05 48.65
N LEU A 377 -10.61 -6.08 48.32
CA LEU A 377 -9.72 -6.72 49.26
C LEU A 377 -8.59 -5.80 49.73
N LEU A 378 -7.98 -5.06 48.86
CA LEU A 378 -6.96 -4.05 49.18
C LEU A 378 -7.54 -2.96 50.12
N THR A 379 -8.78 -2.56 49.90
CA THR A 379 -9.50 -1.62 50.78
C THR A 379 -9.73 -2.23 52.15
N GLU A 380 -10.19 -3.45 52.25
CA GLU A 380 -10.38 -4.18 53.50
C GLU A 380 -9.07 -4.27 54.30
N LYS A 381 -7.97 -4.55 53.61
CA LYS A 381 -6.64 -4.63 54.22
C LYS A 381 -5.98 -3.27 54.54
N GLY A 382 -6.61 -2.19 54.16
CA GLY A 382 -6.08 -0.83 54.36
C GLY A 382 -4.89 -0.49 53.46
N ALA A 383 -4.64 -1.24 52.42
CA ALA A 383 -3.52 -1.07 51.52
C ALA A 383 -3.84 -0.16 50.31
N LEU A 384 -5.12 -0.04 49.93
CA LEU A 384 -5.53 0.80 48.80
C LEU A 384 -5.51 2.29 49.24
N LEU A 385 -4.67 3.08 48.60
CA LEU A 385 -4.57 4.52 48.87
C LEU A 385 -5.50 5.35 47.98
N LYS A 386 -5.66 4.96 46.72
CA LYS A 386 -6.51 5.65 45.76
C LYS A 386 -6.97 4.68 44.65
N LEU A 387 -8.23 4.84 44.26
CA LEU A 387 -8.80 4.19 43.08
C LEU A 387 -9.40 5.28 42.19
N ASP A 388 -8.93 5.35 40.94
CA ASP A 388 -9.48 6.14 39.88
C ASP A 388 -9.62 5.30 38.62
N PHE A 389 -10.18 5.88 37.55
CA PHE A 389 -10.29 5.25 36.25
C PHE A 389 -9.64 6.16 35.20
N ILE A 390 -8.86 5.55 34.33
CA ILE A 390 -8.22 6.24 33.20
C ILE A 390 -8.62 5.60 31.88
N THR A 391 -8.64 6.40 30.83
CA THR A 391 -8.76 5.90 29.46
C THR A 391 -7.40 6.01 28.80
N HIS A 392 -6.90 4.89 28.31
CA HIS A 392 -5.57 4.81 27.71
C HIS A 392 -5.57 3.83 26.52
N SER A 393 -4.58 3.98 25.65
CA SER A 393 -4.34 3.06 24.56
C SER A 393 -3.93 1.69 25.09
N TYR A 394 -4.64 0.65 24.68
CA TYR A 394 -4.48 -0.70 25.19
C TYR A 394 -4.46 -1.74 24.05
N PRO A 395 -3.61 -2.77 24.12
CA PRO A 395 -3.53 -3.78 23.06
C PRO A 395 -4.78 -4.68 23.03
N HIS A 396 -5.27 -4.89 21.81
CA HIS A 396 -6.44 -5.73 21.53
C HIS A 396 -6.08 -6.74 20.45
N ASP A 397 -6.76 -7.86 20.47
CA ASP A 397 -6.68 -8.88 19.42
C ASP A 397 -7.20 -8.28 18.09
N TRP A 398 -6.37 -8.35 17.07
CA TRP A 398 -6.67 -7.78 15.75
C TRP A 398 -7.93 -8.33 15.06
N ARG A 399 -8.36 -9.54 15.46
CA ARG A 399 -9.52 -10.23 14.87
C ARG A 399 -10.78 -10.14 15.74
N THR A 400 -10.65 -10.43 17.01
CA THR A 400 -11.81 -10.39 17.94
C THR A 400 -12.12 -8.98 18.41
N LYS A 401 -11.16 -8.06 18.30
CA LYS A 401 -11.25 -6.68 18.81
C LYS A 401 -11.45 -6.62 20.32
N LYS A 402 -11.05 -7.67 21.03
CA LYS A 402 -11.12 -7.77 22.49
C LYS A 402 -9.75 -7.51 23.11
N PRO A 403 -9.71 -7.00 24.36
CA PRO A 403 -8.44 -6.80 25.05
C PRO A 403 -7.62 -8.07 25.19
N VAL A 404 -6.30 -7.93 25.10
CA VAL A 404 -5.35 -8.99 25.37
C VAL A 404 -4.67 -8.78 26.73
N ILE A 405 -4.05 -9.81 27.25
CA ILE A 405 -3.25 -9.77 28.48
C ILE A 405 -1.86 -10.31 28.20
N PHE A 406 -0.93 -10.07 29.13
CA PHE A 406 0.31 -10.81 29.20
C PHE A 406 0.11 -12.04 30.09
N ARG A 407 0.46 -13.21 29.57
CA ARG A 407 0.32 -14.49 30.27
C ARG A 407 1.54 -15.36 30.03
N ALA A 408 2.23 -15.77 31.08
CA ALA A 408 3.30 -16.75 30.98
C ALA A 408 2.76 -18.14 30.72
N THR A 409 3.13 -18.69 29.58
CA THR A 409 2.70 -20.03 29.16
C THR A 409 3.83 -20.68 28.36
N PRO A 410 3.97 -22.02 28.34
CA PRO A 410 4.93 -22.66 27.47
C PRO A 410 4.59 -22.40 25.99
N GLN A 411 5.53 -21.81 25.27
CA GLN A 411 5.37 -21.45 23.85
C GLN A 411 6.65 -21.76 23.09
N TRP A 412 6.52 -21.86 21.77
CA TRP A 412 7.66 -21.93 20.86
C TRP A 412 8.02 -20.55 20.33
N PHE A 413 9.33 -20.29 20.29
CA PHE A 413 9.90 -19.01 19.89
C PHE A 413 10.91 -19.20 18.77
N ALA A 414 10.93 -18.21 17.86
CA ALA A 414 12.06 -17.99 16.97
C ALA A 414 12.92 -16.86 17.57
N SER A 415 14.21 -17.12 17.73
CA SER A 415 15.14 -16.16 18.31
C SER A 415 15.43 -15.02 17.35
N ILE A 416 14.89 -13.84 17.65
CA ILE A 416 15.21 -12.61 16.95
C ILE A 416 16.55 -12.07 17.42
N SER A 417 16.86 -12.16 18.71
CA SER A 417 18.09 -11.63 19.31
C SER A 417 19.35 -12.15 18.64
N LYS A 418 19.35 -13.42 18.21
CA LYS A 418 20.51 -14.05 17.54
C LYS A 418 20.73 -13.59 16.11
N VAL A 419 19.68 -13.13 15.42
CA VAL A 419 19.74 -12.72 14.00
C VAL A 419 19.42 -11.24 13.79
N ARG A 420 19.14 -10.52 14.86
CA ARG A 420 18.74 -9.10 14.79
C ARG A 420 19.70 -8.24 13.98
N GLN A 421 20.99 -8.32 14.25
CA GLN A 421 21.96 -7.49 13.55
C GLN A 421 22.02 -7.84 12.06
N ASP A 422 21.93 -9.10 11.71
CA ASP A 422 21.92 -9.54 10.31
C ASP A 422 20.67 -9.03 9.59
N ILE A 423 19.51 -9.01 10.26
CA ILE A 423 18.27 -8.43 9.70
C ILE A 423 18.41 -6.93 9.54
N LEU A 424 18.96 -6.20 10.52
CA LEU A 424 19.17 -4.76 10.45
C LEU A 424 20.13 -4.41 9.29
N ASP A 425 21.18 -5.18 9.10
CA ASP A 425 22.13 -5.02 7.99
C ASP A 425 21.45 -5.27 6.63
N ALA A 426 20.59 -6.28 6.55
CA ALA A 426 19.80 -6.57 5.35
C ALA A 426 18.84 -5.42 5.02
N ILE A 427 18.21 -4.82 6.02
CA ILE A 427 17.36 -3.63 5.84
C ILE A 427 18.18 -2.45 5.29
N GLU A 428 19.38 -2.21 5.84
CA GLU A 428 20.27 -1.15 5.35
C GLU A 428 20.67 -1.35 3.88
N ASN A 429 20.83 -2.58 3.44
CA ASN A 429 21.18 -2.93 2.06
C ASN A 429 19.98 -3.05 1.11
N THR A 430 18.78 -2.81 1.59
CA THR A 430 17.55 -2.82 0.80
C THR A 430 17.18 -1.40 0.38
N ASN A 431 16.72 -1.23 -0.86
CA ASN A 431 16.24 0.05 -1.35
C ASN A 431 14.76 0.25 -0.99
N PHE A 432 14.44 1.47 -0.54
CA PHE A 432 13.08 1.86 -0.16
C PHE A 432 12.64 3.08 -0.98
N LYS A 433 11.40 3.08 -1.43
CA LYS A 433 10.82 4.27 -2.08
C LYS A 433 10.72 5.44 -1.11
N VAL A 434 10.38 5.17 0.14
CA VAL A 434 10.22 6.20 1.18
C VAL A 434 11.14 5.91 2.37
N ASN A 435 11.93 6.91 2.77
CA ASN A 435 12.88 6.76 3.87
C ASN A 435 12.22 6.47 5.23
N TRP A 436 11.03 7.03 5.49
CA TRP A 436 10.31 6.75 6.72
C TRP A 436 9.94 5.26 6.86
N GLY A 437 9.69 4.57 5.75
CA GLY A 437 9.42 3.13 5.76
C GLY A 437 10.63 2.32 6.20
N LYS A 438 11.81 2.68 5.69
CA LYS A 438 13.09 2.08 6.13
C LYS A 438 13.32 2.28 7.61
N THR A 439 13.17 3.51 8.09
CA THR A 439 13.31 3.85 9.51
C THR A 439 12.33 3.06 10.35
N ARG A 440 11.08 2.93 9.89
CA ARG A 440 10.02 2.22 10.61
C ARG A 440 10.33 0.73 10.80
N ILE A 441 10.67 0.03 9.73
CA ILE A 441 11.00 -1.40 9.83
C ILE A 441 12.30 -1.62 10.62
N TYR A 442 13.28 -0.75 10.44
CA TYR A 442 14.53 -0.80 11.21
C TYR A 442 14.26 -0.72 12.71
N ASN A 443 13.49 0.28 13.15
CA ASN A 443 13.15 0.45 14.56
C ASN A 443 12.33 -0.72 15.09
N MET A 444 11.38 -1.22 14.30
CA MET A 444 10.57 -2.37 14.69
C MET A 444 11.42 -3.62 14.93
N VAL A 445 12.41 -3.89 14.08
CA VAL A 445 13.32 -5.03 14.25
C VAL A 445 14.28 -4.80 15.42
N ARG A 446 14.83 -3.59 15.54
CA ARG A 446 15.74 -3.23 16.64
C ARG A 446 15.10 -3.45 18.01
N ASP A 447 13.86 -3.04 18.16
CA ASP A 447 13.15 -3.00 19.44
C ASP A 447 12.28 -4.26 19.67
N ARG A 448 12.20 -5.15 18.70
CA ARG A 448 11.37 -6.36 18.75
C ARG A 448 11.94 -7.38 19.76
N GLY A 449 11.04 -7.95 20.57
CA GLY A 449 11.34 -9.15 21.37
C GLY A 449 11.39 -10.42 20.51
N GLU A 450 11.54 -11.57 21.18
CA GLU A 450 11.51 -12.87 20.51
C GLU A 450 10.15 -13.12 19.83
N TRP A 451 10.17 -13.79 18.69
CA TRP A 451 8.95 -14.07 17.94
C TRP A 451 8.27 -15.34 18.47
N VAL A 452 7.10 -15.21 19.09
CA VAL A 452 6.27 -16.34 19.47
C VAL A 452 5.60 -16.93 18.21
N ILE A 453 6.01 -18.16 17.85
CA ILE A 453 5.56 -18.82 16.61
C ILE A 453 4.46 -19.85 16.81
N SER A 454 4.20 -20.29 18.03
CA SER A 454 3.17 -21.28 18.33
C SER A 454 1.80 -20.64 18.56
N ARG A 455 0.74 -21.30 18.05
CA ARG A 455 -0.65 -20.90 18.23
C ARG A 455 -1.47 -22.13 18.68
N GLN A 456 -2.38 -21.91 19.62
CA GLN A 456 -3.26 -22.93 20.18
C GLN A 456 -4.57 -23.02 19.36
N ARG A 457 -4.39 -23.08 18.03
CA ARG A 457 -5.49 -23.21 17.05
C ARG A 457 -5.24 -24.47 16.21
N VAL A 458 -6.18 -24.80 15.31
CA VAL A 458 -6.11 -26.03 14.52
C VAL A 458 -5.95 -25.78 13.02
N TRP A 459 -6.39 -24.63 12.51
CA TRP A 459 -6.25 -24.32 11.09
C TRP A 459 -4.96 -23.55 10.81
N GLY A 460 -3.91 -24.29 10.58
CA GLY A 460 -2.58 -23.77 10.27
C GLY A 460 -1.61 -24.92 10.04
N VAL A 461 -0.36 -24.60 9.79
CA VAL A 461 0.71 -25.56 9.60
C VAL A 461 1.23 -26.02 10.97
N PRO A 462 1.16 -27.29 11.31
CA PRO A 462 1.62 -27.76 12.61
C PRO A 462 3.12 -27.61 12.79
N LEU A 463 3.54 -27.38 14.04
CA LEU A 463 4.96 -27.42 14.43
C LEU A 463 5.48 -28.85 14.31
N PRO A 464 6.53 -29.12 13.51
CA PRO A 464 7.01 -30.51 13.27
C PRO A 464 7.91 -31.02 14.39
N VAL A 465 7.38 -31.02 15.60
CA VAL A 465 8.12 -31.35 16.81
C VAL A 465 7.55 -32.60 17.48
N PHE A 466 8.41 -33.49 17.91
CA PHE A 466 8.07 -34.68 18.67
C PHE A 466 8.66 -34.62 20.08
N TYR A 467 8.10 -35.42 20.97
CA TYR A 467 8.59 -35.57 22.32
C TYR A 467 8.87 -37.05 22.60
N ALA A 468 10.05 -37.31 23.19
CA ALA A 468 10.37 -38.64 23.76
C ALA A 468 9.54 -38.92 25.03
N GLU A 469 9.52 -40.15 25.48
CA GLU A 469 8.84 -40.59 26.71
C GLU A 469 9.27 -39.78 27.94
N ASN A 470 10.55 -39.41 28.01
CA ASN A 470 11.11 -38.59 29.09
C ASN A 470 10.89 -37.09 28.94
N GLY A 471 10.14 -36.68 27.92
CA GLY A 471 9.84 -35.25 27.64
C GLY A 471 10.89 -34.52 26.82
N GLU A 472 11.98 -35.16 26.41
CA GLU A 472 12.99 -34.54 25.54
C GLU A 472 12.37 -34.15 24.18
N ILE A 473 12.74 -32.98 23.71
CA ILE A 473 12.30 -32.44 22.44
C ILE A 473 13.07 -33.09 21.28
N ILE A 474 12.34 -33.56 20.27
CA ILE A 474 12.89 -34.14 19.06
C ILE A 474 12.55 -33.21 17.89
N MET A 475 13.56 -32.52 17.40
CA MET A 475 13.46 -31.50 16.35
C MET A 475 14.76 -31.50 15.54
N THR A 476 15.12 -32.66 15.00
CA THR A 476 16.35 -32.81 14.23
C THR A 476 16.13 -32.53 12.77
N LYS A 477 17.19 -32.26 12.04
CA LYS A 477 17.15 -32.10 10.57
C LYS A 477 16.51 -33.32 9.90
N GLU A 478 16.82 -34.53 10.35
CA GLU A 478 16.25 -35.79 9.82
C GLU A 478 14.73 -35.83 10.02
N THR A 479 14.25 -35.60 11.25
CA THR A 479 12.83 -35.72 11.58
C THR A 479 12.01 -34.63 10.92
N VAL A 480 12.50 -33.40 10.89
CA VAL A 480 11.80 -32.26 10.28
C VAL A 480 11.72 -32.42 8.75
N ASN A 481 12.81 -32.81 8.10
CA ASN A 481 12.80 -33.05 6.65
C ASN A 481 11.87 -34.20 6.27
N HIS A 482 11.81 -35.26 7.11
CA HIS A 482 10.88 -36.37 6.89
C HIS A 482 9.42 -35.90 6.94
N VAL A 483 9.08 -35.06 7.90
CA VAL A 483 7.73 -34.41 7.98
C VAL A 483 7.47 -33.54 6.76
N ALA A 484 8.46 -32.75 6.31
CA ALA A 484 8.33 -31.94 5.10
C ALA A 484 8.04 -32.83 3.88
N ASP A 485 8.73 -33.96 3.71
CA ASP A 485 8.48 -34.88 2.61
C ASP A 485 7.07 -35.47 2.66
N LEU A 486 6.59 -35.84 3.87
CA LEU A 486 5.23 -36.33 4.07
C LEU A 486 4.17 -35.25 3.75
N PHE A 487 4.41 -34.00 4.12
CA PHE A 487 3.51 -32.90 3.81
C PHE A 487 3.47 -32.57 2.32
N ALA A 488 4.62 -32.68 1.63
CA ALA A 488 4.68 -32.50 0.19
C ALA A 488 3.84 -33.53 -0.56
N GLU A 489 3.75 -34.76 -0.05
CA GLU A 489 2.98 -35.84 -0.66
C GLU A 489 1.49 -35.80 -0.26
N HIS A 490 1.20 -35.59 1.01
CA HIS A 490 -0.13 -35.79 1.61
C HIS A 490 -0.82 -34.52 2.11
N GLY A 491 -0.09 -33.41 2.26
CA GLY A 491 -0.56 -32.21 2.96
C GLY A 491 -0.46 -32.33 4.48
N SER A 492 -0.72 -31.25 5.20
CA SER A 492 -0.51 -31.19 6.65
C SER A 492 -1.59 -31.86 7.48
N ASN A 493 -2.73 -32.25 6.89
CA ASN A 493 -3.80 -32.95 7.63
C ASN A 493 -3.32 -34.27 8.22
N ILE A 494 -2.35 -34.95 7.61
CA ILE A 494 -1.77 -36.19 8.11
C ILE A 494 -1.17 -36.06 9.51
N TRP A 495 -0.72 -34.88 9.90
CA TRP A 495 -0.22 -34.61 11.25
C TRP A 495 -1.28 -34.89 12.31
N PHE A 496 -2.53 -34.64 12.00
CA PHE A 496 -3.67 -34.83 12.90
C PHE A 496 -4.36 -36.19 12.71
N GLU A 497 -4.13 -36.87 11.61
CA GLU A 497 -4.70 -38.18 11.26
C GLU A 497 -3.86 -39.35 11.71
N ARG A 498 -2.51 -39.18 11.77
CA ARG A 498 -1.55 -40.25 12.09
C ARG A 498 -1.00 -40.07 13.48
N GLU A 499 -0.58 -41.20 14.06
CA GLU A 499 0.15 -41.22 15.33
C GLU A 499 1.60 -40.71 15.12
N ALA A 500 2.25 -40.22 16.19
CA ALA A 500 3.60 -39.71 16.14
C ALA A 500 4.60 -40.69 15.52
N LYS A 501 4.48 -41.97 15.86
CA LYS A 501 5.32 -43.04 15.33
C LYS A 501 5.27 -43.15 13.81
N ASP A 502 4.11 -42.92 13.20
CA ASP A 502 3.89 -43.03 11.75
C ASP A 502 4.39 -41.78 11.01
N LEU A 503 4.66 -40.70 11.73
CA LEU A 503 5.18 -39.42 11.18
C LEU A 503 6.70 -39.30 11.34
N LEU A 504 7.34 -40.19 12.09
CA LEU A 504 8.78 -40.32 12.25
C LEU A 504 9.35 -41.22 11.14
N PRO A 505 10.65 -41.10 10.81
CA PRO A 505 11.30 -42.00 9.88
C PRO A 505 11.16 -43.47 10.35
N GLU A 506 11.02 -44.40 9.41
CA GLU A 506 10.94 -45.82 9.69
C GLU A 506 12.13 -46.28 10.53
N GLY A 507 11.87 -47.02 11.64
CA GLY A 507 12.93 -47.50 12.52
C GLY A 507 13.57 -46.40 13.39
N PHE A 508 13.01 -45.23 13.49
CA PHE A 508 13.51 -44.14 14.33
C PHE A 508 13.53 -44.54 15.82
N THR A 509 14.65 -44.29 16.46
CA THR A 509 14.86 -44.55 17.90
C THR A 509 15.46 -43.31 18.55
N HIS A 510 15.15 -43.13 19.84
CA HIS A 510 15.72 -42.06 20.66
C HIS A 510 16.00 -42.56 22.07
N PRO A 511 17.14 -42.20 22.70
CA PRO A 511 17.50 -42.64 24.04
C PRO A 511 16.44 -42.33 25.12
N GLY A 512 15.73 -41.19 24.95
CA GLY A 512 14.65 -40.78 25.84
C GLY A 512 13.36 -41.58 25.69
N SER A 513 13.25 -42.47 24.71
CA SER A 513 12.11 -43.34 24.45
C SER A 513 12.53 -44.82 24.43
N PRO A 514 12.87 -45.41 25.58
CA PRO A 514 13.32 -46.79 25.64
C PRO A 514 12.24 -47.79 25.16
N ASN A 515 10.98 -47.46 25.23
CA ASN A 515 9.86 -48.30 24.76
C ASN A 515 9.42 -47.97 23.34
N GLY A 516 10.09 -47.05 22.66
CA GLY A 516 9.76 -46.64 21.29
C GLY A 516 8.46 -45.86 21.17
N THR A 517 7.99 -45.25 22.26
CA THR A 517 6.77 -44.40 22.26
C THR A 517 7.13 -42.94 22.13
N PHE A 518 6.40 -42.23 21.28
CA PHE A 518 6.60 -40.80 21.02
C PHE A 518 5.26 -40.06 21.04
N THR A 519 5.32 -38.80 21.41
CA THR A 519 4.19 -37.84 21.25
C THR A 519 4.58 -36.75 20.31
N LYS A 520 3.60 -36.00 19.80
CA LYS A 520 3.81 -34.91 18.87
C LYS A 520 3.24 -33.61 19.43
N GLU A 521 3.81 -32.49 18.98
CA GLU A 521 3.28 -31.16 19.28
C GLU A 521 1.89 -30.98 18.63
N THR A 522 1.00 -30.27 19.30
CA THR A 522 -0.36 -30.01 18.84
C THR A 522 -0.57 -28.57 18.38
N ASP A 523 0.35 -27.66 18.73
CA ASP A 523 0.28 -26.27 18.31
C ASP A 523 0.60 -26.13 16.82
N ILE A 524 0.03 -25.10 16.22
CA ILE A 524 0.31 -24.70 14.83
C ILE A 524 1.22 -23.48 14.79
N MET A 525 1.79 -23.20 13.64
CA MET A 525 2.61 -22.01 13.43
C MET A 525 1.76 -20.75 13.27
N ASP A 526 2.32 -19.63 13.68
CA ASP A 526 1.81 -18.30 13.38
C ASP A 526 1.61 -18.14 11.86
N VAL A 527 0.47 -17.59 11.45
CA VAL A 527 0.14 -17.35 10.04
C VAL A 527 1.17 -16.45 9.34
N TRP A 528 1.83 -15.56 10.07
CA TRP A 528 2.91 -14.73 9.53
C TRP A 528 4.16 -15.53 9.19
N PHE A 529 4.33 -16.69 9.79
CA PHE A 529 5.35 -17.64 9.37
C PHE A 529 4.99 -18.28 8.02
N ASP A 530 3.72 -18.58 7.80
CA ASP A 530 3.23 -19.09 6.53
C ASP A 530 3.50 -18.10 5.38
N SER A 531 3.00 -16.87 5.48
CA SER A 531 3.23 -15.84 4.47
C SER A 531 4.70 -15.43 4.36
N GLY A 532 5.41 -15.39 5.49
CA GLY A 532 6.85 -15.13 5.53
C GLY A 532 7.72 -16.20 4.86
N SER A 533 7.16 -17.35 4.54
CA SER A 533 7.83 -18.44 3.84
C SER A 533 7.73 -18.37 2.31
N SER A 534 7.01 -17.37 1.77
CA SER A 534 6.72 -17.28 0.33
C SER A 534 7.97 -17.15 -0.53
N HIS A 535 9.03 -16.52 -0.06
CA HIS A 535 10.29 -16.45 -0.79
C HIS A 535 10.89 -17.84 -1.06
N ARG A 536 10.70 -18.80 -0.16
CA ARG A 536 11.13 -20.19 -0.34
C ARG A 536 10.09 -21.00 -1.11
N GLY A 537 8.85 -20.91 -0.71
CA GLY A 537 7.75 -21.71 -1.28
C GLY A 537 7.31 -21.28 -2.69
N VAL A 538 7.71 -20.09 -3.13
CA VAL A 538 7.30 -19.53 -4.43
C VAL A 538 8.50 -19.08 -5.25
N LEU A 539 9.29 -18.12 -4.75
CA LEU A 539 10.38 -17.53 -5.54
C LEU A 539 11.48 -18.53 -5.92
N GLU A 540 11.83 -19.44 -5.02
CA GLU A 540 12.86 -20.44 -5.26
C GLU A 540 12.35 -21.70 -5.96
N THR A 541 11.05 -21.97 -5.94
CA THR A 541 10.47 -23.21 -6.46
C THR A 541 9.92 -23.09 -7.87
N ARG A 542 9.44 -21.92 -8.27
CA ARG A 542 8.90 -21.69 -9.61
C ARG A 542 10.02 -21.32 -10.58
N PRO A 543 10.16 -22.04 -11.70
CA PRO A 543 11.27 -21.81 -12.64
C PRO A 543 11.24 -20.43 -13.31
N GLU A 544 10.05 -19.82 -13.46
CA GLU A 544 9.89 -18.50 -14.05
C GLU A 544 10.23 -17.36 -13.07
N LEU A 545 10.31 -17.65 -11.77
CA LEU A 545 10.61 -16.67 -10.75
C LEU A 545 12.07 -16.74 -10.28
N SER A 546 12.51 -15.77 -9.54
CA SER A 546 13.86 -15.71 -8.98
C SER A 546 13.86 -15.14 -7.55
N PHE A 547 14.89 -15.52 -6.79
CA PHE A 547 15.16 -15.04 -5.45
C PHE A 547 16.50 -14.29 -5.41
N PRO A 548 16.60 -13.12 -4.75
CA PRO A 548 15.50 -12.32 -4.19
C PRO A 548 14.54 -11.78 -5.27
N ALA A 549 13.33 -11.38 -4.84
CA ALA A 549 12.44 -10.62 -5.71
C ALA A 549 13.00 -9.22 -5.97
N ASP A 550 12.70 -8.63 -7.13
CA ASP A 550 13.08 -7.26 -7.43
C ASP A 550 12.29 -6.26 -6.58
N MET A 551 11.01 -6.57 -6.31
CA MET A 551 10.12 -5.68 -5.56
C MET A 551 9.11 -6.43 -4.70
N TYR A 552 8.88 -5.89 -3.48
CA TYR A 552 7.68 -6.09 -2.68
C TYR A 552 6.89 -4.78 -2.65
N LEU A 553 5.59 -4.85 -2.88
CA LEU A 553 4.68 -3.71 -2.81
C LEU A 553 3.44 -4.09 -2.01
N GLU A 554 3.24 -3.50 -0.86
CA GLU A 554 2.07 -3.71 -0.01
C GLU A 554 1.69 -2.44 0.76
N GLY A 555 0.62 -2.51 1.56
CA GLY A 555 0.22 -1.44 2.45
C GLY A 555 1.26 -1.14 3.54
N SER A 556 1.20 0.05 4.10
CA SER A 556 2.13 0.52 5.14
C SER A 556 2.00 -0.24 6.48
N ASP A 557 0.92 -0.97 6.69
CA ASP A 557 0.74 -1.89 7.82
C ASP A 557 1.68 -3.11 7.75
N GLN A 558 2.17 -3.44 6.56
CA GLN A 558 3.00 -4.62 6.33
C GLN A 558 4.46 -4.49 6.81
N TYR A 559 4.89 -3.31 7.25
CA TYR A 559 6.17 -3.18 7.96
C TYR A 559 6.20 -3.99 9.26
N ARG A 560 5.05 -4.21 9.86
CA ARG A 560 4.88 -5.09 11.02
C ARG A 560 4.46 -6.51 10.61
N GLY A 561 3.91 -6.69 9.43
CA GLY A 561 3.41 -7.97 8.91
C GLY A 561 4.38 -8.66 7.96
N TRP A 562 3.97 -8.78 6.70
CA TRP A 562 4.68 -9.58 5.69
C TRP A 562 6.08 -9.11 5.35
N PHE A 563 6.33 -7.80 5.29
CA PHE A 563 7.69 -7.27 5.07
C PHE A 563 8.65 -7.74 6.15
N ASN A 564 8.19 -7.77 7.39
CA ASN A 564 8.99 -8.15 8.55
C ASN A 564 9.17 -9.66 8.64
N SER A 565 8.11 -10.45 8.51
CA SER A 565 8.19 -11.92 8.56
C SER A 565 9.01 -12.48 7.42
N SER A 566 8.88 -11.92 6.21
CA SER A 566 9.66 -12.34 5.04
C SER A 566 11.16 -12.09 5.21
N ILE A 567 11.55 -10.88 5.64
CA ILE A 567 12.98 -10.58 5.83
C ILE A 567 13.56 -11.37 6.99
N THR A 568 12.79 -11.60 8.04
CA THR A 568 13.24 -12.40 9.18
C THR A 568 13.56 -13.84 8.78
N THR A 569 12.64 -14.53 8.11
CA THR A 569 12.84 -15.91 7.67
C THR A 569 13.91 -16.03 6.58
N SER A 570 13.96 -15.05 5.68
CA SER A 570 14.96 -15.03 4.61
C SER A 570 16.37 -14.82 5.15
N VAL A 571 16.58 -13.85 6.03
CA VAL A 571 17.89 -13.62 6.65
C VAL A 571 18.30 -14.80 7.52
N ALA A 572 17.37 -15.35 8.31
CA ALA A 572 17.63 -16.50 9.16
C ALA A 572 18.10 -17.74 8.37
N THR A 573 17.63 -17.94 7.13
CA THR A 573 17.92 -19.13 6.32
C THR A 573 18.86 -18.86 5.13
N ARG A 574 18.84 -17.67 4.56
CA ARG A 574 19.62 -17.29 3.37
C ARG A 574 20.64 -16.17 3.59
N GLY A 575 20.55 -15.46 4.70
CA GLY A 575 21.47 -14.36 5.03
C GLY A 575 21.23 -13.06 4.25
N VAL A 576 20.18 -12.98 3.45
CA VAL A 576 19.86 -11.81 2.60
C VAL A 576 18.39 -11.47 2.67
N SER A 577 18.06 -10.20 2.35
CA SER A 577 16.68 -9.75 2.17
C SER A 577 16.00 -10.49 1.01
N PRO A 578 14.72 -10.84 1.11
CA PRO A 578 13.98 -11.50 0.02
C PRO A 578 13.53 -10.51 -1.05
N TYR A 579 13.71 -9.22 -0.84
CA TYR A 579 13.35 -8.15 -1.78
C TYR A 579 14.49 -7.15 -1.91
N LYS A 580 14.74 -6.70 -3.15
CA LYS A 580 15.74 -5.68 -3.45
C LYS A 580 15.22 -4.27 -3.25
N PHE A 581 13.91 -4.07 -3.50
CA PHE A 581 13.23 -2.79 -3.39
C PHE A 581 11.90 -2.96 -2.69
N LEU A 582 11.59 -2.05 -1.77
CA LEU A 582 10.34 -2.05 -1.03
C LEU A 582 9.55 -0.76 -1.28
N LEU A 583 8.31 -0.92 -1.71
CA LEU A 583 7.35 0.15 -1.96
C LEU A 583 6.12 -0.09 -1.09
N SER A 584 5.70 0.93 -0.35
CA SER A 584 4.47 0.85 0.44
C SER A 584 3.46 1.91 0.02
N HIS A 585 2.18 1.58 0.16
CA HIS A 585 1.07 2.49 -0.07
C HIS A 585 0.28 2.72 1.22
N GLY A 586 -0.46 3.84 1.26
CA GLY A 586 -1.34 4.16 2.37
C GLY A 586 -2.68 3.41 2.29
N PHE A 587 -3.57 3.77 3.20
CA PHE A 587 -4.94 3.23 3.27
C PHE A 587 -5.91 4.05 2.42
N VAL A 588 -7.02 3.41 2.05
CA VAL A 588 -8.11 4.09 1.35
C VAL A 588 -9.13 4.57 2.38
N MET A 589 -9.33 5.88 2.40
CA MET A 589 -10.26 6.57 3.29
C MET A 589 -11.48 7.08 2.50
N ASP A 590 -12.53 7.50 3.20
CA ASP A 590 -13.66 8.16 2.55
C ASP A 590 -13.30 9.59 2.08
N GLY A 591 -14.24 10.29 1.46
CA GLY A 591 -14.03 11.63 0.94
C GLY A 591 -13.67 12.68 1.99
N GLU A 592 -13.96 12.42 3.26
CA GLU A 592 -13.63 13.29 4.40
C GLU A 592 -12.33 12.88 5.10
N GLY A 593 -11.69 11.80 4.66
CA GLY A 593 -10.46 11.28 5.25
C GLY A 593 -10.69 10.38 6.45
N LYS A 594 -11.89 9.84 6.61
CA LYS A 594 -12.25 8.88 7.67
C LYS A 594 -12.12 7.44 7.16
N LYS A 595 -11.76 6.53 8.06
CA LYS A 595 -11.75 5.10 7.74
C LYS A 595 -13.15 4.63 7.34
N MET A 596 -13.23 3.88 6.25
CA MET A 596 -14.48 3.30 5.80
C MET A 596 -14.90 2.13 6.70
N SER A 597 -16.16 2.13 7.15
CA SER A 597 -16.73 1.05 7.96
C SER A 597 -18.23 0.89 7.68
N LYS A 598 -18.72 -0.32 7.85
CA LYS A 598 -20.17 -0.61 7.69
C LYS A 598 -21.02 0.19 8.66
N SER A 599 -20.54 0.41 9.87
CA SER A 599 -21.23 1.18 10.91
C SER A 599 -21.38 2.67 10.56
N LEU A 600 -20.44 3.24 9.82
CA LEU A 600 -20.51 4.64 9.35
C LEU A 600 -21.29 4.79 8.04
N GLY A 601 -21.56 3.69 7.33
CA GLY A 601 -22.28 3.72 6.05
C GLY A 601 -21.49 4.40 4.91
N ASN A 602 -20.19 4.54 5.05
CA ASN A 602 -19.30 5.22 4.10
C ASN A 602 -18.48 4.28 3.22
N VAL A 603 -18.84 3.00 3.15
CA VAL A 603 -18.06 1.98 2.42
C VAL A 603 -18.34 2.05 0.92
N ILE A 604 -17.27 2.15 0.13
CA ILE A 604 -17.27 1.96 -1.32
C ILE A 604 -16.45 0.69 -1.59
N VAL A 605 -17.01 -0.23 -2.37
CA VAL A 605 -16.37 -1.50 -2.73
C VAL A 605 -16.00 -1.55 -4.21
N PRO A 606 -14.94 -2.29 -4.60
CA PRO A 606 -14.51 -2.37 -6.00
C PRO A 606 -15.60 -2.84 -6.96
N ASP A 607 -16.37 -3.83 -6.60
CA ASP A 607 -17.47 -4.37 -7.42
C ASP A 607 -18.50 -3.29 -7.80
N GLN A 608 -18.84 -2.43 -6.86
CA GLN A 608 -19.75 -1.29 -7.09
C GLN A 608 -19.16 -0.31 -8.11
N VAL A 609 -17.90 0.07 -7.93
CA VAL A 609 -17.21 1.02 -8.83
C VAL A 609 -17.14 0.47 -10.25
N VAL A 610 -16.77 -0.79 -10.38
CA VAL A 610 -16.59 -1.48 -11.68
C VAL A 610 -17.92 -1.64 -12.41
N LYS A 611 -19.00 -2.00 -11.70
CA LYS A 611 -20.34 -2.16 -12.29
C LYS A 611 -20.96 -0.84 -12.72
N GLN A 612 -20.69 0.24 -11.99
CA GLN A 612 -21.27 1.55 -12.29
C GLN A 612 -20.46 2.35 -13.31
N LYS A 613 -19.13 2.30 -13.21
CA LYS A 613 -18.23 3.18 -13.96
C LYS A 613 -17.20 2.46 -14.82
N GLY A 614 -16.83 1.23 -14.47
CA GLY A 614 -15.82 0.45 -15.15
C GLY A 614 -14.48 0.40 -14.42
N ALA A 615 -13.68 -0.62 -14.73
CA ALA A 615 -12.38 -0.82 -14.12
C ALA A 615 -11.37 0.26 -14.52
N ASP A 616 -11.42 0.77 -15.76
CA ASP A 616 -10.51 1.83 -16.20
C ASP A 616 -10.69 3.13 -15.38
N ILE A 617 -11.90 3.40 -14.92
CA ILE A 617 -12.13 4.55 -14.02
C ILE A 617 -11.48 4.32 -12.66
N ALA A 618 -11.60 3.12 -12.09
CA ALA A 618 -10.91 2.77 -10.85
C ALA A 618 -9.38 2.86 -11.01
N ARG A 619 -8.85 2.39 -12.12
CA ARG A 619 -7.43 2.45 -12.45
C ARG A 619 -6.94 3.89 -12.62
N LEU A 620 -7.72 4.72 -13.30
CA LEU A 620 -7.41 6.15 -13.45
C LEU A 620 -7.46 6.89 -12.11
N TRP A 621 -8.41 6.54 -11.24
CA TRP A 621 -8.46 7.05 -9.89
C TRP A 621 -7.18 6.72 -9.09
N VAL A 622 -6.69 5.48 -9.17
CA VAL A 622 -5.43 5.10 -8.52
C VAL A 622 -4.27 5.98 -9.01
N SER A 623 -4.18 6.18 -10.33
CA SER A 623 -3.16 7.08 -10.91
C SER A 623 -3.27 8.52 -10.42
N SER A 624 -4.48 8.98 -10.10
CA SER A 624 -4.75 10.36 -9.65
C SER A 624 -4.37 10.62 -8.18
N THR A 625 -3.92 9.62 -7.46
CA THR A 625 -3.66 9.70 -6.02
C THR A 625 -2.18 9.75 -5.69
N ASP A 626 -1.84 10.43 -4.59
CA ASP A 626 -0.55 10.25 -3.92
C ASP A 626 -0.62 9.02 -3.01
N TYR A 627 -0.45 7.85 -3.61
CA TYR A 627 -0.63 6.56 -2.94
C TYR A 627 0.42 6.26 -1.86
N LEU A 628 1.51 7.01 -1.79
CA LEU A 628 2.52 6.86 -0.74
C LEU A 628 1.98 7.26 0.64
N ALA A 629 0.90 8.02 0.67
CA ALA A 629 0.14 8.38 1.86
C ALA A 629 -1.28 7.81 1.76
N ASP A 630 -2.11 8.03 2.78
CA ASP A 630 -3.51 7.64 2.74
C ASP A 630 -4.25 8.40 1.64
N VAL A 631 -5.11 7.70 0.91
CA VAL A 631 -5.83 8.21 -0.25
C VAL A 631 -7.33 8.27 0.02
N ARG A 632 -8.03 9.15 -0.71
CA ARG A 632 -9.47 9.34 -0.56
C ARG A 632 -10.22 8.81 -1.76
N ILE A 633 -11.41 8.25 -1.50
CA ILE A 633 -12.37 7.88 -2.52
C ILE A 633 -13.77 8.34 -2.11
N SER A 634 -14.53 8.84 -3.07
CA SER A 634 -15.94 9.21 -2.92
C SER A 634 -16.62 9.21 -4.29
N ASP A 635 -17.95 9.26 -4.32
CA ASP A 635 -18.69 9.40 -5.57
C ASP A 635 -18.32 10.68 -6.33
N GLU A 636 -18.06 11.77 -5.62
CA GLU A 636 -17.61 13.04 -6.20
C GLU A 636 -16.22 12.91 -6.85
N ILE A 637 -15.28 12.27 -6.16
CA ILE A 637 -13.92 12.02 -6.69
C ILE A 637 -14.01 11.14 -7.94
N LEU A 638 -14.81 10.08 -7.93
CA LEU A 638 -15.00 9.19 -9.06
C LEU A 638 -15.69 9.90 -10.25
N LYS A 639 -16.59 10.82 -9.98
CA LYS A 639 -17.20 11.66 -11.02
C LYS A 639 -16.16 12.57 -11.70
N GLN A 640 -15.31 13.21 -10.92
CA GLN A 640 -14.19 14.02 -11.44
C GLN A 640 -13.23 13.16 -12.28
N THR A 641 -12.91 11.99 -11.81
CA THR A 641 -12.08 11.01 -12.54
C THR A 641 -12.74 10.62 -13.87
N SER A 642 -14.04 10.39 -13.86
CA SER A 642 -14.81 10.08 -15.08
C SER A 642 -14.80 11.24 -16.10
N ASP A 643 -14.80 12.48 -15.64
CA ASP A 643 -14.71 13.66 -16.50
C ASP A 643 -13.33 13.76 -17.17
N VAL A 644 -12.27 13.48 -16.45
CA VAL A 644 -10.90 13.38 -17.00
C VAL A 644 -10.81 12.26 -18.03
N TYR A 645 -11.33 11.09 -17.71
CA TYR A 645 -11.40 9.95 -18.64
C TYR A 645 -12.10 10.33 -19.94
N ARG A 646 -13.21 11.04 -19.84
CA ARG A 646 -14.00 11.47 -21.01
C ARG A 646 -13.18 12.39 -21.93
N LYS A 647 -12.42 13.30 -21.37
CA LYS A 647 -11.49 14.17 -22.13
C LYS A 647 -10.41 13.36 -22.84
N ILE A 648 -9.81 12.42 -22.16
CA ILE A 648 -8.80 11.52 -22.74
C ILE A 648 -9.41 10.76 -23.91
N ARG A 649 -10.55 10.13 -23.70
CA ARG A 649 -11.26 9.36 -24.73
C ARG A 649 -11.64 10.20 -25.94
N ASN A 650 -12.21 11.38 -25.72
CA ASN A 650 -12.62 12.28 -26.79
C ASN A 650 -11.42 12.71 -27.65
N THR A 651 -10.28 12.99 -27.04
CA THR A 651 -9.06 13.39 -27.73
C THR A 651 -8.52 12.23 -28.58
N LEU A 652 -8.48 11.03 -28.04
CA LEU A 652 -8.07 9.84 -28.79
C LEU A 652 -9.02 9.57 -29.96
N ARG A 653 -10.32 9.71 -29.74
CA ARG A 653 -11.33 9.57 -30.80
C ARG A 653 -11.18 10.60 -31.92
N PHE A 654 -10.89 11.85 -31.57
CA PHE A 654 -10.65 12.90 -32.55
C PHE A 654 -9.46 12.55 -33.45
N MET A 655 -8.37 12.10 -32.87
CA MET A 655 -7.19 11.70 -33.64
C MET A 655 -7.47 10.48 -34.52
N LEU A 656 -8.15 9.47 -34.00
CA LEU A 656 -8.57 8.30 -34.80
C LEU A 656 -9.42 8.70 -35.99
N GLY A 657 -10.35 9.61 -35.79
CA GLY A 657 -11.24 10.07 -36.87
C GLY A 657 -10.50 10.82 -37.98
N ASN A 658 -9.39 11.49 -37.65
CA ASN A 658 -8.64 12.32 -38.59
C ASN A 658 -7.45 11.61 -39.26
N ILE A 659 -7.24 10.35 -38.95
CA ILE A 659 -6.21 9.52 -39.61
C ILE A 659 -6.81 8.36 -40.40
N ASN A 660 -8.12 8.36 -40.64
CA ASN A 660 -8.82 7.27 -41.29
C ASN A 660 -8.35 7.00 -42.76
N ASP A 661 -7.89 8.05 -43.42
CA ASP A 661 -7.38 8.04 -44.76
C ASP A 661 -5.85 8.13 -44.86
N PHE A 662 -5.17 7.84 -43.76
CA PHE A 662 -3.71 7.93 -43.64
C PHE A 662 -3.07 6.57 -43.48
N ASN A 663 -2.10 6.26 -44.36
CA ASN A 663 -1.30 5.05 -44.28
C ASN A 663 0.14 5.44 -43.90
N PRO A 664 0.63 5.10 -42.69
CA PRO A 664 1.97 5.50 -42.26
C PRO A 664 3.10 4.99 -43.16
N ASP A 665 2.89 3.90 -43.88
CA ASP A 665 3.91 3.31 -44.78
C ASP A 665 4.10 4.09 -46.09
N THR A 666 3.03 4.73 -46.57
CA THR A 666 3.01 5.41 -47.86
C THR A 666 2.82 6.92 -47.78
N ASP A 667 2.15 7.40 -46.75
CA ASP A 667 1.71 8.81 -46.63
C ASP A 667 2.51 9.64 -45.65
N SER A 668 3.39 9.01 -44.85
CA SER A 668 4.23 9.70 -43.87
C SER A 668 5.17 10.67 -44.51
N ILE A 669 5.24 11.88 -43.94
CA ILE A 669 6.21 12.91 -44.31
C ILE A 669 7.47 12.74 -43.44
N PRO A 670 8.66 12.70 -44.05
CA PRO A 670 9.94 12.68 -43.28
C PRO A 670 10.04 13.89 -42.33
N GLU A 671 10.65 13.68 -41.16
CA GLU A 671 10.75 14.74 -40.15
C GLU A 671 11.33 16.05 -40.66
N SER A 672 12.36 15.96 -41.54
CA SER A 672 13.00 17.14 -42.16
C SER A 672 12.08 17.94 -43.08
N GLU A 673 11.00 17.33 -43.56
CA GLU A 673 10.03 17.91 -44.49
C GLU A 673 8.70 18.28 -43.81
N LEU A 674 8.55 17.98 -42.52
CA LEU A 674 7.38 18.39 -41.76
C LEU A 674 7.30 19.92 -41.67
N LEU A 675 6.07 20.45 -41.57
CA LEU A 675 5.90 21.85 -41.18
C LEU A 675 6.49 22.07 -39.78
N GLU A 676 7.01 23.27 -39.55
CA GLU A 676 7.67 23.57 -38.28
C GLU A 676 6.74 23.41 -37.09
N VAL A 677 5.46 23.76 -37.20
CA VAL A 677 4.47 23.56 -36.16
C VAL A 677 4.29 22.06 -35.83
N ASP A 678 4.32 21.21 -36.87
CA ASP A 678 4.19 19.76 -36.70
C ASP A 678 5.45 19.17 -36.06
N ARG A 679 6.65 19.66 -36.46
CA ARG A 679 7.89 19.29 -35.75
C ARG A 679 7.90 19.74 -34.29
N TYR A 680 7.36 20.92 -34.02
CA TYR A 680 7.20 21.39 -32.66
C TYR A 680 6.37 20.42 -31.84
N LEU A 681 5.21 20.01 -32.32
CA LEU A 681 4.36 19.05 -31.62
C LEU A 681 5.04 17.68 -31.48
N LEU A 682 5.78 17.23 -32.46
CA LEU A 682 6.56 15.99 -32.37
C LEU A 682 7.61 16.08 -31.24
N ASN A 683 8.28 17.23 -31.08
CA ASN A 683 9.22 17.43 -29.98
C ASN A 683 8.55 17.59 -28.63
N ARG A 684 7.34 18.17 -28.56
CA ARG A 684 6.52 18.17 -27.36
C ARG A 684 6.11 16.76 -26.96
N LEU A 685 5.73 15.92 -27.92
CA LEU A 685 5.45 14.50 -27.70
C LEU A 685 6.69 13.78 -27.13
N ARG A 686 7.87 14.08 -27.64
CA ARG A 686 9.13 13.51 -27.15
C ARG A 686 9.42 13.91 -25.70
N GLU A 687 9.19 15.16 -25.34
CA GLU A 687 9.29 15.62 -23.93
C GLU A 687 8.28 14.88 -23.06
N PHE A 688 7.03 14.81 -23.49
CA PHE A 688 5.96 14.10 -22.78
C PHE A 688 6.29 12.62 -22.61
N THR A 689 6.78 11.96 -23.64
CA THR A 689 7.20 10.56 -23.60
C THR A 689 8.33 10.36 -22.60
N ALA A 690 9.38 11.14 -22.66
CA ALA A 690 10.52 11.06 -21.76
C ALA A 690 10.09 11.26 -20.30
N SER A 691 9.27 12.25 -20.03
CA SER A 691 8.74 12.52 -18.69
C SER A 691 7.84 11.41 -18.18
N THR A 692 6.95 10.90 -19.02
CA THR A 692 6.05 9.80 -18.64
C THR A 692 6.83 8.52 -18.33
N ILE A 693 7.81 8.16 -19.15
CA ILE A 693 8.67 7.01 -18.89
C ILE A 693 9.45 7.18 -17.60
N ASN A 694 10.02 8.37 -17.35
CA ASN A 694 10.70 8.67 -16.10
C ASN A 694 9.77 8.53 -14.89
N ASN A 695 8.53 8.97 -15.01
CA ASN A 695 7.53 8.83 -13.95
C ASN A 695 7.15 7.36 -13.71
N TYR A 696 7.04 6.53 -14.74
CA TYR A 696 6.87 5.08 -14.58
C TYR A 696 8.07 4.45 -13.86
N GLU A 697 9.29 4.81 -14.25
CA GLU A 697 10.51 4.29 -13.62
C GLU A 697 10.61 4.68 -12.14
N ASN A 698 10.05 5.82 -11.75
CA ASN A 698 10.02 6.30 -10.38
C ASN A 698 8.71 5.97 -9.63
N PHE A 699 7.82 5.20 -10.23
CA PHE A 699 6.54 4.81 -9.64
C PHE A 699 5.67 6.01 -9.26
N ASP A 700 5.72 7.07 -10.07
CA ASP A 700 5.01 8.34 -9.84
C ASP A 700 3.84 8.49 -10.81
N TYR A 701 2.73 7.86 -10.47
CA TYR A 701 1.53 7.82 -11.33
C TYR A 701 0.70 9.08 -11.25
N LEU A 702 0.80 9.84 -10.16
CA LEU A 702 0.13 11.14 -10.03
C LEU A 702 0.68 12.14 -11.04
N ASN A 703 2.01 12.19 -11.21
CA ASN A 703 2.62 13.04 -12.23
C ASN A 703 2.23 12.60 -13.65
N ILE A 704 2.12 11.31 -13.91
CA ILE A 704 1.60 10.81 -15.20
C ILE A 704 0.19 11.35 -15.44
N TYR A 705 -0.69 11.21 -14.46
CA TYR A 705 -2.06 11.69 -14.53
C TYR A 705 -2.14 13.20 -14.81
N GLN A 706 -1.34 13.99 -14.12
CA GLN A 706 -1.28 15.44 -14.29
C GLN A 706 -0.71 15.86 -15.66
N GLU A 707 0.36 15.21 -16.09
CA GLU A 707 1.01 15.52 -17.36
C GLU A 707 0.17 15.09 -18.56
N VAL A 708 -0.55 13.97 -18.47
CA VAL A 708 -1.51 13.56 -19.51
C VAL A 708 -2.60 14.62 -19.68
N GLN A 709 -3.17 15.10 -18.58
CA GLN A 709 -4.18 16.16 -18.63
C GLN A 709 -3.60 17.45 -19.22
N ASN A 710 -2.41 17.84 -18.80
CA ASN A 710 -1.77 19.04 -19.28
C ASN A 710 -1.47 18.95 -20.79
N PHE A 711 -0.92 17.84 -21.26
CA PHE A 711 -0.64 17.63 -22.68
C PHE A 711 -1.92 17.65 -23.53
N ILE A 712 -2.96 16.97 -23.08
CA ILE A 712 -4.25 16.94 -23.76
C ILE A 712 -4.91 18.33 -23.79
N ASN A 713 -4.91 19.03 -22.67
CA ASN A 713 -5.60 20.33 -22.58
C ASN A 713 -4.82 21.46 -23.25
N VAL A 714 -3.54 21.60 -22.94
CA VAL A 714 -2.72 22.74 -23.37
C VAL A 714 -2.21 22.55 -24.79
N GLU A 715 -1.54 21.42 -25.07
CA GLU A 715 -0.91 21.21 -26.36
C GLU A 715 -1.90 20.75 -27.42
N LEU A 716 -2.80 19.86 -27.11
CA LEU A 716 -3.72 19.28 -28.08
C LEU A 716 -5.03 20.07 -28.20
N SER A 717 -5.89 20.04 -27.19
CA SER A 717 -7.25 20.62 -27.30
C SER A 717 -7.25 22.14 -27.50
N ASN A 718 -6.43 22.88 -26.76
CA ASN A 718 -6.41 24.34 -26.81
C ASN A 718 -5.59 24.90 -27.97
N PHE A 719 -4.78 24.11 -28.64
CA PHE A 719 -3.97 24.57 -29.74
C PHE A 719 -4.00 23.60 -30.93
N TYR A 720 -3.26 22.52 -30.91
CA TYR A 720 -2.94 21.74 -32.10
C TYR A 720 -4.16 21.15 -32.80
N LEU A 721 -5.08 20.57 -32.04
CA LEU A 721 -6.30 19.97 -32.60
C LEU A 721 -7.29 21.03 -33.08
N ASP A 722 -7.34 22.18 -32.45
CA ASP A 722 -8.18 23.31 -32.89
C ASP A 722 -7.60 23.94 -34.15
N TYR A 723 -6.31 24.24 -34.17
CA TYR A 723 -5.55 24.63 -35.35
C TYR A 723 -5.75 23.65 -36.50
N GLY A 724 -5.69 22.37 -36.17
CA GLY A 724 -5.73 21.28 -37.15
C GLY A 724 -7.06 21.11 -37.87
N LYS A 725 -8.18 21.64 -37.34
CA LYS A 725 -9.48 21.54 -38.01
C LYS A 725 -9.45 22.22 -39.40
N ASP A 726 -8.82 23.39 -39.50
CA ASP A 726 -8.68 24.10 -40.78
C ASP A 726 -7.77 23.33 -41.77
N ILE A 727 -6.78 22.60 -41.26
CA ILE A 727 -5.91 21.77 -42.09
C ILE A 727 -6.60 20.46 -42.47
N LEU A 728 -7.09 19.70 -41.51
CA LEU A 728 -7.59 18.35 -41.71
C LEU A 728 -8.88 18.30 -42.50
N TYR A 729 -9.77 19.26 -42.33
CA TYR A 729 -11.09 19.26 -42.96
C TYR A 729 -11.11 20.02 -44.32
N ILE A 730 -10.29 21.05 -44.44
CA ILE A 730 -10.38 22.04 -45.55
C ILE A 730 -9.38 21.71 -46.65
N GLU A 731 -8.16 21.34 -46.30
CA GLU A 731 -7.10 21.06 -47.27
C GLU A 731 -7.40 19.89 -48.18
N GLN A 732 -6.72 19.82 -49.33
CA GLN A 732 -6.78 18.65 -50.19
C GLN A 732 -6.26 17.40 -49.46
N ARG A 733 -6.91 16.26 -49.70
CA ARG A 733 -6.69 14.98 -49.00
C ARG A 733 -5.22 14.63 -48.89
N ASP A 734 -4.50 14.64 -49.98
CA ASP A 734 -3.09 14.26 -50.08
C ASP A 734 -2.11 15.43 -50.11
N SER A 735 -2.54 16.63 -49.69
CA SER A 735 -1.66 17.78 -49.62
C SER A 735 -0.54 17.56 -48.62
N HIS A 736 0.63 18.15 -48.90
CA HIS A 736 1.79 18.08 -48.00
C HIS A 736 1.45 18.58 -46.60
N ILE A 737 0.72 19.69 -46.53
CA ILE A 737 0.32 20.29 -45.23
C ILE A 737 -0.55 19.33 -44.42
N ARG A 738 -1.53 18.71 -45.05
CA ARG A 738 -2.42 17.76 -44.35
C ARG A 738 -1.69 16.48 -43.95
N ARG A 739 -0.88 15.91 -44.87
CA ARG A 739 -0.09 14.72 -44.56
C ARG A 739 0.97 14.95 -43.49
N SER A 740 1.58 16.16 -43.45
CA SER A 740 2.50 16.55 -42.37
C SER A 740 1.82 16.46 -41.01
N MET A 741 0.65 17.07 -40.89
CA MET A 741 -0.12 16.99 -39.65
C MET A 741 -0.56 15.58 -39.29
N GLN A 742 -1.07 14.83 -40.27
CA GLN A 742 -1.50 13.43 -40.03
C GLN A 742 -0.34 12.52 -39.60
N THR A 743 0.86 12.76 -40.11
CA THR A 743 2.08 12.02 -39.70
C THR A 743 2.31 12.20 -38.20
N VAL A 744 2.22 13.42 -37.70
CA VAL A 744 2.44 13.74 -36.29
C VAL A 744 1.25 13.28 -35.44
N LEU A 745 0.01 13.43 -35.90
CA LEU A 745 -1.18 12.92 -35.19
C LEU A 745 -1.13 11.40 -34.99
N TYR A 746 -0.72 10.67 -36.03
CA TYR A 746 -0.57 9.23 -35.96
C TYR A 746 0.47 8.83 -34.89
N GLN A 747 1.61 9.52 -34.88
CA GLN A 747 2.66 9.27 -33.87
C GLN A 747 2.18 9.61 -32.47
N ILE A 748 1.48 10.73 -32.28
CA ILE A 748 0.89 11.10 -30.99
C ILE A 748 -0.10 10.03 -30.52
N LEU A 749 -0.99 9.59 -31.40
CA LEU A 749 -1.99 8.59 -31.10
C LEU A 749 -1.36 7.26 -30.66
N VAL A 750 -0.41 6.76 -31.43
CA VAL A 750 0.27 5.50 -31.13
C VAL A 750 1.05 5.59 -29.81
N ASP A 751 1.84 6.63 -29.63
CA ASP A 751 2.66 6.80 -28.42
C ASP A 751 1.81 7.02 -27.17
N MET A 752 0.78 7.87 -27.26
CA MET A 752 -0.13 8.08 -26.13
C MET A 752 -0.89 6.80 -25.76
N THR A 753 -1.33 6.04 -26.71
CA THR A 753 -2.02 4.76 -26.46
C THR A 753 -1.10 3.79 -25.73
N LYS A 754 0.16 3.68 -26.15
CA LYS A 754 1.18 2.87 -25.47
C LYS A 754 1.48 3.38 -24.05
N LEU A 755 1.66 4.68 -23.88
CA LEU A 755 1.98 5.28 -22.58
C LEU A 755 0.82 5.16 -21.58
N LEU A 756 -0.42 5.16 -22.06
CA LEU A 756 -1.61 4.99 -21.25
C LEU A 756 -1.98 3.52 -20.99
N ALA A 757 -1.42 2.59 -21.76
CA ALA A 757 -1.80 1.16 -21.71
C ALA A 757 -1.67 0.53 -20.30
N PRO A 758 -0.62 0.79 -19.50
CA PRO A 758 -0.54 0.23 -18.16
C PRO A 758 -1.65 0.73 -17.22
N ILE A 759 -2.17 1.93 -17.45
CA ILE A 759 -3.19 2.57 -16.59
C ILE A 759 -4.59 2.26 -17.12
N LEU A 760 -4.89 2.64 -18.35
CA LEU A 760 -6.19 2.45 -19.01
C LEU A 760 -6.15 1.21 -19.92
N VAL A 761 -6.01 0.04 -19.30
CA VAL A 761 -5.71 -1.21 -20.02
C VAL A 761 -6.77 -1.57 -21.05
N HIS A 762 -8.04 -1.35 -20.75
CA HIS A 762 -9.17 -1.69 -21.63
C HIS A 762 -9.34 -0.63 -22.74
N THR A 763 -9.30 0.63 -22.36
CA THR A 763 -9.44 1.74 -23.32
C THR A 763 -8.29 1.78 -24.31
N ALA A 764 -7.06 1.57 -23.84
CA ALA A 764 -5.89 1.50 -24.72
C ALA A 764 -6.00 0.35 -25.72
N GLU A 765 -6.49 -0.82 -25.31
CA GLU A 765 -6.75 -1.95 -26.19
C GLU A 765 -7.82 -1.63 -27.23
N GLU A 766 -8.91 -0.98 -26.82
CA GLU A 766 -9.97 -0.55 -27.73
C GLU A 766 -9.45 0.46 -28.76
N VAL A 767 -8.70 1.48 -28.35
CA VAL A 767 -8.07 2.44 -29.27
C VAL A 767 -7.13 1.75 -30.23
N TRP A 768 -6.31 0.84 -29.73
CA TRP A 768 -5.37 0.08 -30.57
C TRP A 768 -6.07 -0.72 -31.65
N SER A 769 -7.18 -1.37 -31.30
CA SER A 769 -7.99 -2.15 -32.26
C SER A 769 -8.60 -1.31 -33.37
N HIS A 770 -8.77 -0.01 -33.15
CA HIS A 770 -9.28 0.95 -34.13
C HIS A 770 -8.18 1.76 -34.83
N THR A 771 -6.92 1.60 -34.40
CA THR A 771 -5.77 2.31 -35.00
C THR A 771 -5.30 1.53 -36.24
N PRO A 772 -5.35 2.12 -37.45
CA PRO A 772 -4.95 1.41 -38.66
C PRO A 772 -3.43 1.20 -38.69
N HIS A 773 -3.03 0.12 -39.34
CA HIS A 773 -1.62 -0.19 -39.65
C HIS A 773 -0.69 -0.40 -38.46
N VAL A 774 -1.22 -0.70 -37.29
CA VAL A 774 -0.40 -1.14 -36.16
C VAL A 774 0.05 -2.59 -36.39
N LYS A 775 1.26 -2.94 -35.95
CA LYS A 775 1.86 -4.27 -36.22
C LYS A 775 1.43 -5.33 -35.21
N GLU A 776 1.31 -4.94 -33.95
CA GLU A 776 0.97 -5.83 -32.84
C GLU A 776 -0.55 -6.03 -32.77
N GLU A 777 -0.98 -7.25 -32.49
CA GLU A 777 -2.40 -7.60 -32.32
C GLU A 777 -3.03 -6.98 -31.06
N SER A 778 -2.18 -6.57 -30.11
CA SER A 778 -2.58 -5.92 -28.85
C SER A 778 -1.56 -4.86 -28.46
N VAL A 779 -2.03 -3.75 -27.90
CA VAL A 779 -1.14 -2.72 -27.34
C VAL A 779 -0.29 -3.28 -26.21
N HIS A 780 -0.80 -4.26 -25.48
CA HIS A 780 -0.09 -4.90 -24.37
C HIS A 780 1.03 -5.85 -24.81
N LEU A 781 1.15 -6.11 -26.11
CA LEU A 781 2.26 -6.83 -26.73
C LEU A 781 3.22 -5.87 -27.46
N ALA A 782 2.92 -4.59 -27.47
CA ALA A 782 3.79 -3.56 -28.04
C ALA A 782 4.86 -3.12 -27.04
N ASP A 783 5.94 -2.56 -27.57
CA ASP A 783 6.98 -1.94 -26.75
C ASP A 783 6.60 -0.49 -26.41
N MET A 784 7.04 0.01 -25.28
CA MET A 784 6.94 1.42 -24.96
C MET A 784 7.65 2.28 -26.00
N PRO A 785 7.18 3.52 -26.24
CA PRO A 785 7.89 4.43 -27.12
C PRO A 785 9.32 4.65 -26.63
N LYS A 786 10.24 4.76 -27.57
CA LYS A 786 11.63 5.09 -27.22
C LYS A 786 11.76 6.56 -26.87
N VAL A 787 12.60 6.86 -25.91
CA VAL A 787 12.99 8.24 -25.57
C VAL A 787 13.92 8.74 -26.68
N VAL A 788 13.52 9.83 -27.33
CA VAL A 788 14.26 10.48 -28.41
C VAL A 788 14.68 11.87 -27.98
N GLU A 789 15.89 12.25 -28.30
CA GLU A 789 16.41 13.61 -28.00
C GLU A 789 15.53 14.67 -28.66
N VAL A 790 15.31 15.77 -27.94
CA VAL A 790 14.48 16.88 -28.43
C VAL A 790 15.33 17.98 -29.07
N ASP A 791 14.74 18.70 -30.02
CA ASP A 791 15.30 19.96 -30.55
C ASP A 791 14.96 21.10 -29.57
N GLN A 792 15.86 21.39 -28.67
CA GLN A 792 15.65 22.38 -27.63
C GLN A 792 15.51 23.82 -28.21
N ALA A 793 16.21 24.13 -29.26
CA ALA A 793 16.11 25.46 -29.92
C ALA A 793 14.72 25.66 -30.50
N LEU A 794 14.15 24.63 -31.13
CA LEU A 794 12.79 24.66 -31.66
C LEU A 794 11.75 24.81 -30.55
N LEU A 795 11.91 24.06 -29.46
CA LEU A 795 11.02 24.15 -28.30
C LEU A 795 11.06 25.54 -27.65
N ASP A 796 12.22 26.13 -27.49
CA ASP A 796 12.39 27.48 -26.92
C ASP A 796 11.76 28.56 -27.82
N LYS A 797 11.95 28.46 -29.13
CA LYS A 797 11.32 29.34 -30.12
C LYS A 797 9.80 29.28 -30.01
N TRP A 798 9.23 28.06 -29.98
CA TRP A 798 7.78 27.90 -29.93
C TRP A 798 7.19 28.19 -28.56
N ARG A 799 7.95 28.06 -27.48
CA ARG A 799 7.51 28.54 -26.16
C ARG A 799 7.25 30.04 -26.19
N THR A 800 8.16 30.80 -26.79
CA THR A 800 7.98 32.23 -26.98
C THR A 800 6.77 32.52 -27.85
N PHE A 801 6.59 31.78 -28.95
CA PHE A 801 5.42 31.92 -29.82
C PHE A 801 4.12 31.63 -29.08
N MET A 802 4.08 30.57 -28.26
CA MET A 802 2.89 30.22 -27.50
C MET A 802 2.53 31.29 -26.46
N ASN A 803 3.53 31.92 -25.83
CA ASN A 803 3.32 33.05 -24.93
C ASN A 803 2.72 34.26 -25.69
N LEU A 804 3.21 34.55 -26.88
CA LEU A 804 2.65 35.60 -27.75
C LEU A 804 1.22 35.21 -28.17
N ARG A 805 0.97 33.96 -28.51
CA ARG A 805 -0.36 33.46 -28.84
C ARG A 805 -1.34 33.62 -27.66
N ASP A 806 -0.91 33.42 -26.41
CA ASP A 806 -1.72 33.70 -25.23
C ASP A 806 -2.10 35.16 -25.12
N ASP A 807 -1.20 36.09 -25.47
CA ASP A 807 -1.51 37.53 -25.53
C ASP A 807 -2.55 37.82 -26.61
N VAL A 808 -2.42 37.22 -27.79
CA VAL A 808 -3.40 37.31 -28.87
C VAL A 808 -4.76 36.76 -28.42
N ASN A 809 -4.80 35.66 -27.76
CA ASN A 809 -6.04 35.06 -27.25
C ASN A 809 -6.74 35.98 -26.22
N ARG A 810 -5.97 36.65 -25.35
CA ARG A 810 -6.53 37.64 -24.41
C ARG A 810 -7.11 38.83 -25.18
N ALA A 811 -6.44 39.32 -26.21
CA ALA A 811 -6.93 40.40 -27.08
C ALA A 811 -8.21 39.98 -27.79
N LEU A 812 -8.29 38.77 -28.31
CA LEU A 812 -9.51 38.23 -28.95
C LEU A 812 -10.66 38.10 -27.95
N GLU A 813 -10.41 37.69 -26.72
CA GLU A 813 -11.44 37.61 -25.67
C GLU A 813 -11.99 39.01 -25.33
N THR A 814 -11.13 40.00 -25.19
CA THR A 814 -11.52 41.39 -24.98
C THR A 814 -12.40 41.90 -26.14
N ALA A 815 -12.00 41.61 -27.38
CA ALA A 815 -12.75 41.99 -28.57
C ALA A 815 -14.13 41.32 -28.66
N ARG A 816 -14.27 40.09 -28.21
CA ARG A 816 -15.57 39.39 -28.08
C ARG A 816 -16.46 40.07 -27.05
N ASN A 817 -15.90 40.38 -25.88
CA ASN A 817 -16.63 41.07 -24.82
C ASN A 817 -17.12 42.46 -25.25
N GLU A 818 -16.31 43.16 -26.05
CA GLU A 818 -16.63 44.46 -26.61
C GLU A 818 -17.50 44.37 -27.89
N LYS A 819 -17.84 43.17 -28.35
CA LYS A 819 -18.64 42.88 -29.55
C LYS A 819 -18.02 43.37 -30.85
N VAL A 820 -16.70 43.51 -30.92
CA VAL A 820 -15.97 43.81 -32.16
C VAL A 820 -16.02 42.60 -33.08
N ILE A 821 -15.94 41.40 -32.50
CA ILE A 821 -16.07 40.11 -33.17
C ILE A 821 -17.03 39.19 -32.38
N GLY A 822 -17.65 38.23 -33.05
CA GLY A 822 -18.41 37.14 -32.43
C GLY A 822 -17.59 35.87 -32.31
N LYS A 823 -16.85 35.52 -33.34
CA LYS A 823 -16.00 34.32 -33.45
C LYS A 823 -14.58 34.69 -33.86
N SER A 824 -13.61 33.87 -33.53
CA SER A 824 -12.20 34.10 -33.85
C SER A 824 -11.93 34.24 -35.35
N LEU A 825 -12.64 33.49 -36.20
CA LEU A 825 -12.54 33.60 -37.66
C LEU A 825 -13.11 34.92 -38.24
N GLU A 826 -13.79 35.74 -37.46
CA GLU A 826 -14.19 37.09 -37.83
C GLU A 826 -13.09 38.13 -37.59
N ALA A 827 -11.98 37.74 -37.03
CA ALA A 827 -10.94 38.63 -36.58
C ALA A 827 -9.86 38.89 -37.64
N LYS A 828 -9.40 40.11 -37.66
CA LYS A 828 -8.12 40.56 -38.21
C LYS A 828 -7.26 40.99 -37.03
N VAL A 829 -6.11 40.36 -36.88
CA VAL A 829 -5.17 40.65 -35.80
C VAL A 829 -3.98 41.42 -36.35
N THR A 830 -3.74 42.60 -35.81
CA THR A 830 -2.53 43.35 -36.11
C THR A 830 -1.59 43.33 -34.91
N ILE A 831 -0.37 42.90 -35.13
CA ILE A 831 0.66 42.74 -34.09
C ILE A 831 1.82 43.65 -34.41
N ALA A 832 2.28 44.41 -33.42
CA ALA A 832 3.43 45.29 -33.54
C ALA A 832 4.47 45.01 -32.46
N SER A 833 5.72 45.30 -32.75
CA SER A 833 6.78 45.32 -31.74
C SER A 833 6.52 46.44 -30.72
N ASN A 834 6.98 46.20 -29.47
CA ASN A 834 6.96 47.21 -28.42
C ASN A 834 8.32 47.24 -27.68
N ASP A 835 8.42 48.05 -26.61
CA ASP A 835 9.67 48.19 -25.84
C ASP A 835 10.12 46.90 -25.13
N LYS A 836 9.21 45.92 -24.96
CA LYS A 836 9.47 44.66 -24.27
C LYS A 836 9.86 43.54 -25.23
N PHE A 837 9.31 43.56 -26.46
CA PHE A 837 9.49 42.44 -27.37
C PHE A 837 9.43 42.90 -28.86
N ASN A 838 10.41 42.43 -29.62
CA ASN A 838 10.46 42.69 -31.06
C ASN A 838 9.64 41.70 -31.87
N ALA A 839 8.32 41.84 -31.80
CA ALA A 839 7.38 40.91 -32.41
C ALA A 839 7.49 40.86 -33.94
N SER A 840 7.74 41.98 -34.60
CA SER A 840 7.87 42.02 -36.05
C SER A 840 9.00 41.17 -36.58
N GLU A 841 10.17 41.24 -35.95
CA GLU A 841 11.34 40.44 -36.31
C GLU A 841 11.10 38.94 -35.97
N PHE A 842 10.60 38.64 -34.74
CA PHE A 842 10.35 37.31 -34.30
C PHE A 842 9.38 36.54 -35.21
N LEU A 843 8.31 37.20 -35.65
CA LEU A 843 7.27 36.55 -36.44
C LEU A 843 7.65 36.37 -37.92
N THR A 844 8.76 36.91 -38.39
CA THR A 844 9.24 36.72 -39.78
C THR A 844 9.53 35.27 -40.09
N SER A 845 9.90 34.48 -39.09
CA SER A 845 10.27 33.08 -39.25
C SER A 845 9.06 32.13 -39.21
N PHE A 846 7.85 32.66 -38.97
CA PHE A 846 6.64 31.83 -38.91
C PHE A 846 5.83 31.94 -40.19
N TYR A 847 5.25 30.81 -40.58
CA TYR A 847 4.45 30.72 -41.79
C TYR A 847 2.96 30.56 -41.45
N ALA A 848 2.08 31.12 -42.26
CA ALA A 848 0.64 31.02 -42.10
C ALA A 848 0.12 31.43 -40.69
N LEU A 849 0.51 32.60 -40.22
CA LEU A 849 0.16 33.11 -38.90
C LEU A 849 -1.34 33.12 -38.61
N HIS A 850 -2.18 33.36 -39.63
CA HIS A 850 -3.63 33.33 -39.49
C HIS A 850 -4.14 31.93 -39.07
N GLN A 851 -3.55 30.87 -39.58
CA GLN A 851 -3.90 29.49 -39.15
C GLN A 851 -3.43 29.23 -37.74
N LEU A 852 -2.21 29.64 -37.38
CA LEU A 852 -1.63 29.44 -36.06
C LEU A 852 -2.41 30.19 -34.94
N PHE A 853 -2.92 31.36 -35.23
CA PHE A 853 -3.78 32.12 -34.31
C PHE A 853 -5.26 31.80 -34.45
N ILE A 854 -5.62 30.98 -35.42
CA ILE A 854 -7.02 30.53 -35.70
C ILE A 854 -7.92 31.75 -35.93
N VAL A 855 -7.46 32.64 -36.81
CA VAL A 855 -8.15 33.86 -37.26
C VAL A 855 -8.13 33.96 -38.77
N SER A 856 -8.93 34.86 -39.36
CA SER A 856 -8.94 34.99 -40.83
C SER A 856 -7.76 35.77 -41.37
N GLN A 857 -7.28 36.78 -40.67
CA GLN A 857 -6.23 37.66 -41.16
C GLN A 857 -5.28 38.08 -40.06
N VAL A 858 -3.97 38.14 -40.38
CA VAL A 858 -2.92 38.64 -39.48
C VAL A 858 -2.04 39.61 -40.23
N LYS A 859 -1.79 40.74 -39.62
CA LYS A 859 -0.87 41.78 -40.12
C LYS A 859 0.19 42.02 -39.05
N VAL A 860 1.45 41.99 -39.47
CA VAL A 860 2.61 42.28 -38.59
C VAL A 860 3.22 43.61 -39.04
N VAL A 861 3.39 44.52 -38.12
CA VAL A 861 3.95 45.87 -38.38
C VAL A 861 5.02 46.18 -37.30
N ASP A 862 5.89 47.15 -37.60
CA ASP A 862 6.95 47.51 -36.68
C ASP A 862 6.43 48.33 -35.49
N LYS A 863 5.38 49.15 -35.72
CA LYS A 863 4.78 50.01 -34.70
C LYS A 863 3.31 50.25 -35.00
N LEU A 864 2.51 50.36 -33.95
CA LEU A 864 1.12 50.73 -33.97
C LEU A 864 0.89 52.10 -33.31
N ASP A 865 -0.20 52.76 -33.65
CA ASP A 865 -0.63 54.05 -33.07
C ASP A 865 -1.13 53.82 -31.62
N ASP A 866 -1.38 54.89 -30.87
CA ASP A 866 -1.75 54.93 -29.44
C ASP A 866 -3.06 54.19 -29.07
N GLN A 867 -3.76 53.60 -30.03
CA GLN A 867 -5.00 52.85 -29.80
C GLN A 867 -4.80 51.34 -29.56
N ALA A 868 -3.57 50.85 -29.67
CA ALA A 868 -3.25 49.45 -29.44
C ALA A 868 -3.16 49.14 -27.96
N THR A 869 -3.56 47.91 -27.58
CA THR A 869 -3.31 47.39 -26.23
C THR A 869 -1.91 46.77 -26.15
N ALA A 870 -1.12 47.23 -25.18
CA ALA A 870 0.21 46.72 -24.94
C ALA A 870 0.19 45.40 -24.14
N TYR A 871 0.86 44.37 -24.66
CA TYR A 871 1.07 43.08 -24.03
C TYR A 871 2.55 42.80 -23.82
N GLU A 872 2.86 41.72 -23.14
CA GLU A 872 4.24 41.30 -22.88
C GLU A 872 5.05 41.07 -24.19
N HIS A 873 4.38 40.51 -25.21
CA HIS A 873 5.02 40.09 -26.47
C HIS A 873 4.60 40.92 -27.68
N GLY A 874 4.13 42.11 -27.49
CA GLY A 874 3.79 43.05 -28.55
C GLY A 874 2.55 43.89 -28.28
N ASP A 875 2.32 44.84 -29.11
CA ASP A 875 1.07 45.62 -29.13
C ASP A 875 0.09 44.97 -30.10
N ILE A 876 -1.15 44.79 -29.69
CA ILE A 876 -2.15 44.03 -30.45
C ILE A 876 -3.42 44.84 -30.64
N VAL A 877 -3.93 44.84 -31.88
CA VAL A 877 -5.25 45.39 -32.23
C VAL A 877 -6.08 44.33 -32.91
N ILE A 878 -7.32 44.18 -32.46
CA ILE A 878 -8.28 43.27 -33.05
C ILE A 878 -9.36 44.09 -33.76
N GLU A 879 -9.59 43.78 -35.03
CA GLU A 879 -10.60 44.39 -35.88
C GLU A 879 -11.43 43.28 -36.52
N HIS A 880 -12.61 43.61 -37.04
CA HIS A 880 -13.32 42.69 -37.90
C HIS A 880 -12.53 42.44 -39.17
N ALA A 881 -12.43 41.20 -39.62
CA ALA A 881 -11.74 40.82 -40.83
C ALA A 881 -12.33 41.53 -42.09
N ASP A 882 -11.42 41.83 -43.04
CA ASP A 882 -11.79 42.46 -44.31
C ASP A 882 -12.39 41.43 -45.27
N GLY A 883 -13.28 41.88 -46.17
CA GLY A 883 -13.89 41.03 -47.17
C GLY A 883 -15.14 40.29 -46.71
N GLU A 884 -15.45 39.20 -47.39
CA GLU A 884 -16.63 38.38 -47.10
C GLU A 884 -16.25 36.97 -46.64
N LYS A 885 -17.19 36.29 -45.96
CA LYS A 885 -17.00 34.94 -45.44
C LYS A 885 -17.02 33.89 -46.55
N CYS A 886 -15.98 33.07 -46.65
CA CYS A 886 -15.98 31.91 -47.52
C CYS A 886 -16.98 30.86 -47.02
N GLU A 887 -17.87 30.39 -47.88
CA GLU A 887 -18.93 29.41 -47.53
C GLU A 887 -18.40 28.03 -47.13
N ARG A 888 -17.17 27.70 -47.58
CA ARG A 888 -16.59 26.38 -47.28
C ARG A 888 -15.72 26.36 -46.00
N CYS A 889 -14.71 27.26 -45.90
CA CYS A 889 -13.79 27.25 -44.76
C CYS A 889 -14.14 28.26 -43.66
N TRP A 890 -15.12 29.17 -43.93
CA TRP A 890 -15.61 30.22 -43.01
C TRP A 890 -14.59 31.32 -42.66
N ASN A 891 -13.41 31.32 -43.30
CA ASN A 891 -12.48 32.42 -43.19
C ASN A 891 -13.00 33.61 -44.06
N TYR A 892 -12.70 34.82 -43.62
CA TYR A 892 -13.00 36.03 -44.41
C TYR A 892 -11.90 36.31 -45.42
N SER A 893 -12.26 36.69 -46.64
CA SER A 893 -11.32 36.98 -47.71
C SER A 893 -11.82 38.13 -48.60
N GLU A 894 -10.90 38.99 -49.00
CA GLU A 894 -11.18 40.05 -49.98
C GLU A 894 -11.24 39.50 -51.41
N ASP A 895 -10.69 38.30 -51.62
CA ASP A 895 -10.51 37.70 -52.96
C ASP A 895 -11.55 36.60 -53.25
N LEU A 896 -12.77 36.67 -52.71
CA LEU A 896 -13.82 35.71 -53.01
C LEU A 896 -14.17 35.77 -54.51
N GLY A 897 -14.21 34.60 -55.16
CA GLY A 897 -14.55 34.52 -56.57
C GLY A 897 -13.51 35.07 -57.54
N ALA A 898 -12.27 35.37 -57.11
CA ALA A 898 -11.22 35.98 -57.94
C ALA A 898 -10.67 35.06 -59.03
N VAL A 899 -10.91 33.78 -58.99
CA VAL A 899 -10.26 32.77 -59.87
C VAL A 899 -11.24 31.89 -60.57
N ASP A 900 -12.49 32.15 -60.79
CA ASP A 900 -13.47 31.43 -61.64
C ASP A 900 -14.91 31.54 -61.15
N GLU A 901 -15.82 30.71 -61.71
CA GLU A 901 -17.28 30.65 -61.45
C GLU A 901 -17.70 30.31 -60.02
N LEU A 902 -16.73 29.94 -59.10
CA LEU A 902 -16.98 29.65 -57.70
C LEU A 902 -16.97 30.90 -56.84
N THR A 903 -17.98 31.75 -57.05
CA THR A 903 -18.00 33.14 -56.53
C THR A 903 -18.08 33.35 -55.04
N HIS A 904 -18.34 32.27 -54.26
CA HIS A 904 -18.50 32.35 -52.79
C HIS A 904 -17.35 31.65 -52.05
N LEU A 905 -16.28 31.26 -52.73
CA LEU A 905 -15.12 30.58 -52.15
C LEU A 905 -13.87 31.42 -52.21
N CYS A 906 -13.05 31.34 -51.15
CA CYS A 906 -11.69 31.91 -51.16
C CYS A 906 -10.78 31.17 -52.13
N PRO A 907 -9.64 31.74 -52.55
CA PRO A 907 -8.73 31.10 -53.51
C PRO A 907 -8.29 29.69 -53.14
N ARG A 908 -7.99 29.40 -51.88
CA ARG A 908 -7.63 28.11 -51.38
C ARG A 908 -8.75 27.08 -51.59
N CYS A 909 -9.98 27.42 -51.20
CA CYS A 909 -11.13 26.52 -51.33
C CYS A 909 -11.51 26.30 -52.79
N GLN A 910 -11.34 27.29 -53.66
CA GLN A 910 -11.52 27.13 -55.12
C GLN A 910 -10.58 26.09 -55.70
N GLN A 911 -9.28 26.13 -55.33
CA GLN A 911 -8.30 25.12 -55.79
C GLN A 911 -8.65 23.70 -55.29
N VAL A 912 -9.05 23.58 -54.03
CA VAL A 912 -9.40 22.26 -53.45
C VAL A 912 -10.65 21.71 -54.16
N VAL A 913 -11.73 22.51 -54.30
CA VAL A 913 -12.97 22.04 -54.94
C VAL A 913 -12.74 21.69 -56.42
N LYS A 914 -11.92 22.45 -57.14
CA LYS A 914 -11.54 22.12 -58.53
C LYS A 914 -10.81 20.78 -58.67
N SER A 915 -9.99 20.43 -57.68
CA SER A 915 -9.27 19.12 -57.66
C SER A 915 -10.19 17.94 -57.42
N LEU A 916 -11.41 18.15 -56.96
CA LEU A 916 -12.44 17.12 -56.68
C LEU A 916 -13.37 16.87 -57.86
N VAL A 917 -13.35 17.76 -58.84
CA VAL A 917 -14.13 17.67 -60.07
C VAL A 917 -13.26 17.18 -61.21
#